data_83844bfd00f5078e3a8a7b5e73122ad2
#
_entry.id   83844bfd00f5078e3a8a7b5e73122ad2
#
_cell.length_a   1.000
_cell.length_b   1.000
_cell.length_c   1.000
_cell.angle_alpha   90.00
_cell.angle_beta   90.00
_cell.angle_gamma   90.00
#
_symmetry.space_group_name_H-M   'P 1'
#
loop_
_entity.id
_entity.type
_entity.pdbx_description
1 polymer ?
#
loop_
_entity_poly.entity_id
_entity_poly.type
_entity_poly.pdbx_seq_one_letter_code
_entity_poly.pdbx_strand_id
1 'polypeptide(L)'
;MAGNRRRRARSRRRQITLKMKRKLALLFVAIVLILAGIFGWLVYIIRVSGEQYTRRVLAQQDTNSILLPYKRGDIYDRNGTILATSEKVYNLILDPAVLLENQSTQPEKDCVEPTLQALVSYFGLDREELNLIMTEKKTSHYVVLRKQLTKDEVSELEEAMKEDDSRIAGVWLEDSYIRRYPYDSLACNVIGYTVAGNVGQYGIEQQYSDTLNGENGRSYNYLNEDLEREKTVRAATDGNSVMSTIDITLQEITEKAIADFQEKYRDAYREGDGSYTAAAIMMDPNNGEILAMASNRKYDLNMPYDVVANGLYTQEEADQLTEEERLNALNELWRNFCISDSFEPGSTVKPITIAAALETGTIHDGDTFLCDGKKNVAGRDIWCAKKAGHGILDVEGAVKVSCNDALMQIAEKLGEENFSRYQNMFNFGLRTNIDLPGEARTDTLIYYAEENAPSENLVMRSTDLATNSFGQNYNVTMIQVISAFSSCVNGGYYYKPHVVKKIMDSSGGTMENVDPVLLRTPISSKTSALLRRYLYNTMYGPADSNGNSASGRSARIAGYAMGGKTGTAEMIPRDKVNYLVSFIGFAPADHPEVVLYVVVDRPNAEKQYSSAFAQELWKNIMKEALPYLNIYPAAEDVPEDMREEYEADQAAAEAEEAE
;
A
#
# COMPACT_ATOMS: atom_id res chain seq x y z
N MET A 1 -84.31 43.39 78.72
CA MET A 1 -82.88 43.24 78.93
C MET A 1 -82.45 42.21 77.93
N ALA A 2 -81.60 42.56 77.00
CA ALA A 2 -81.40 41.88 75.71
C ALA A 2 -80.28 40.84 75.78
N GLY A 3 -80.55 39.60 75.33
CA GLY A 3 -79.56 38.55 75.17
C GLY A 3 -79.33 38.26 73.73
N ASN A 4 -78.12 38.53 73.35
CA ASN A 4 -77.62 38.43 71.99
C ASN A 4 -77.25 36.99 71.65
N ARG A 5 -77.97 36.32 70.72
CA ARG A 5 -77.65 34.98 70.20
C ARG A 5 -76.71 35.11 68.96
N ARG A 6 -75.47 34.81 69.10
CA ARG A 6 -74.55 34.61 67.93
C ARG A 6 -74.85 33.26 67.27
N ARG A 7 -75.28 33.28 65.99
CA ARG A 7 -75.39 32.12 65.11
C ARG A 7 -73.97 31.77 64.56
N ARG A 8 -73.44 30.58 64.90
CA ARG A 8 -72.32 30.00 64.26
C ARG A 8 -72.71 29.46 62.88
N ALA A 9 -72.11 29.96 61.82
CA ALA A 9 -72.23 29.40 60.45
C ALA A 9 -71.35 28.12 60.36
N ARG A 10 -71.94 26.97 60.16
CA ARG A 10 -71.26 25.69 59.83
C ARG A 10 -70.85 25.75 58.37
N SER A 11 -69.52 25.80 58.04
CA SER A 11 -69.00 25.59 56.71
C SER A 11 -69.24 24.12 56.31
N ARG A 12 -70.09 23.90 55.33
CA ARG A 12 -70.24 22.56 54.72
C ARG A 12 -68.99 22.26 53.91
N ARG A 13 -68.09 21.43 54.41
CA ARG A 13 -67.06 20.74 53.61
C ARG A 13 -67.76 19.91 52.54
N ARG A 14 -67.75 20.34 51.27
CA ARG A 14 -68.17 19.50 50.15
C ARG A 14 -67.33 18.28 50.09
N GLN A 15 -67.87 17.12 50.43
CA GLN A 15 -67.16 15.83 50.27
C GLN A 15 -67.10 15.50 48.79
N ILE A 16 -65.90 15.25 48.31
CA ILE A 16 -65.63 14.87 46.93
C ILE A 16 -66.28 13.52 46.69
N THR A 17 -67.25 13.43 45.81
CA THR A 17 -67.94 12.17 45.48
C THR A 17 -67.03 11.21 44.73
N LEU A 18 -67.29 9.90 44.82
CA LEU A 18 -66.50 8.85 44.13
C LEU A 18 -66.35 9.08 42.63
N LYS A 19 -67.36 9.66 41.97
CA LYS A 19 -67.33 10.07 40.57
C LYS A 19 -66.33 11.21 40.31
N MET A 20 -66.24 12.20 41.22
CA MET A 20 -65.24 13.29 41.12
C MET A 20 -63.82 12.74 41.36
N LYS A 21 -63.59 11.82 42.29
CA LYS A 21 -62.29 11.15 42.52
C LYS A 21 -61.85 10.37 41.27
N ARG A 22 -62.77 9.65 40.60
CA ARG A 22 -62.44 8.92 39.34
C ARG A 22 -62.11 9.89 38.20
N LYS A 23 -62.85 11.01 38.04
CA LYS A 23 -62.53 12.03 37.03
C LYS A 23 -61.17 12.70 37.30
N LEU A 24 -60.86 12.99 38.57
CA LEU A 24 -59.57 13.57 38.97
C LEU A 24 -58.42 12.59 38.73
N ALA A 25 -58.61 11.30 39.06
CA ALA A 25 -57.64 10.26 38.78
C ALA A 25 -57.38 10.05 37.27
N LEU A 26 -58.46 10.08 36.44
CA LEU A 26 -58.33 10.03 34.98
C LEU A 26 -57.59 11.25 34.41
N LEU A 27 -57.90 12.45 34.93
CA LEU A 27 -57.19 13.68 34.54
C LEU A 27 -55.72 13.62 34.93
N PHE A 28 -55.41 13.12 36.14
CA PHE A 28 -54.03 12.92 36.59
C PHE A 28 -53.25 11.93 35.71
N VAL A 29 -53.88 10.78 35.39
CA VAL A 29 -53.28 9.80 34.47
C VAL A 29 -53.03 10.39 33.08
N ALA A 30 -54.00 11.19 32.55
CA ALA A 30 -53.83 11.85 31.27
C ALA A 30 -52.67 12.86 31.28
N ILE A 31 -52.50 13.64 32.36
CA ILE A 31 -51.36 14.56 32.52
C ILE A 31 -50.04 13.80 32.60
N VAL A 32 -49.99 12.68 33.35
CA VAL A 32 -48.79 11.85 33.45
C VAL A 32 -48.39 11.23 32.09
N LEU A 33 -49.39 10.78 31.32
CA LEU A 33 -49.16 10.27 29.96
C LEU A 33 -48.66 11.35 29.01
N ILE A 34 -49.18 12.56 29.08
CA ILE A 34 -48.71 13.72 28.29
C ILE A 34 -47.27 14.07 28.67
N LEU A 35 -46.96 14.14 29.97
CA LEU A 35 -45.58 14.39 30.45
C LEU A 35 -44.61 13.29 30.03
N ALA A 36 -45.02 12.02 30.12
CA ALA A 36 -44.22 10.89 29.64
C ALA A 36 -44.00 10.95 28.12
N GLY A 37 -45.04 11.38 27.35
CA GLY A 37 -44.93 11.61 25.91
C GLY A 37 -43.93 12.74 25.56
N ILE A 38 -44.02 13.86 26.28
CA ILE A 38 -43.09 14.99 26.12
C ILE A 38 -41.66 14.58 26.49
N PHE A 39 -41.48 13.82 27.58
CA PHE A 39 -40.17 13.32 28.00
C PHE A 39 -39.60 12.35 26.97
N GLY A 40 -40.41 11.40 26.47
CA GLY A 40 -40.00 10.47 25.41
C GLY A 40 -39.62 11.20 24.11
N TRP A 41 -40.41 12.26 23.76
CA TRP A 41 -40.10 13.13 22.61
C TRP A 41 -38.77 13.88 22.80
N LEU A 42 -38.51 14.37 24.00
CA LEU A 42 -37.29 15.10 24.34
C LEU A 42 -36.06 14.17 24.28
N VAL A 43 -36.19 12.95 24.80
CA VAL A 43 -35.15 11.92 24.70
C VAL A 43 -34.91 11.52 23.23
N TYR A 44 -35.96 11.40 22.43
CA TYR A 44 -35.88 11.16 21.00
C TYR A 44 -35.12 12.28 20.28
N ILE A 45 -35.47 13.54 20.52
CA ILE A 45 -34.80 14.71 19.93
C ILE A 45 -33.31 14.73 20.35
N ILE A 46 -32.98 14.46 21.60
CA ILE A 46 -31.58 14.42 22.09
C ILE A 46 -30.78 13.31 21.38
N ARG A 47 -31.39 12.13 21.20
CA ARG A 47 -30.67 11.01 20.54
C ARG A 47 -30.56 11.14 19.02
N VAL A 48 -31.61 11.64 18.35
CA VAL A 48 -31.65 11.68 16.87
C VAL A 48 -31.10 12.99 16.31
N SER A 49 -31.32 14.09 17.03
CA SER A 49 -30.96 15.44 16.54
C SER A 49 -29.94 16.15 17.42
N GLY A 50 -29.47 15.52 18.52
CA GLY A 50 -28.52 16.12 19.46
C GLY A 50 -27.23 16.59 18.78
N GLU A 51 -26.68 15.78 17.92
CA GLU A 51 -25.49 16.15 17.13
C GLU A 51 -25.77 17.30 16.15
N GLN A 52 -26.95 17.34 15.52
CA GLN A 52 -27.33 18.44 14.62
C GLN A 52 -27.53 19.75 15.37
N TYR A 53 -28.15 19.69 16.55
CA TYR A 53 -28.30 20.88 17.40
C TYR A 53 -26.97 21.35 17.95
N THR A 54 -26.09 20.43 18.37
CA THR A 54 -24.72 20.76 18.80
C THR A 54 -23.96 21.40 17.65
N ARG A 55 -24.03 20.84 16.43
CA ARG A 55 -23.41 21.43 15.24
C ARG A 55 -24.00 22.81 14.90
N ARG A 56 -25.30 23.02 15.03
CA ARG A 56 -25.92 24.34 14.79
C ARG A 56 -25.53 25.39 15.84
N VAL A 57 -25.47 25.01 17.12
CA VAL A 57 -25.00 25.89 18.19
C VAL A 57 -23.53 26.23 17.98
N LEU A 58 -22.69 25.25 17.64
CA LEU A 58 -21.28 25.46 17.28
C LEU A 58 -21.14 26.36 16.04
N ALA A 59 -21.97 26.18 15.02
CA ALA A 59 -21.98 27.03 13.81
C ALA A 59 -22.45 28.45 14.07
N GLN A 60 -23.32 28.68 15.06
CA GLN A 60 -23.73 30.03 15.47
C GLN A 60 -22.70 30.74 16.37
N GLN A 61 -21.83 29.98 17.04
CA GLN A 61 -20.68 30.51 17.81
C GLN A 61 -19.45 30.75 16.90
N ASP A 62 -19.52 30.38 15.64
CA ASP A 62 -18.37 30.23 14.72
C ASP A 62 -17.89 31.53 14.06
N THR A 63 -18.28 32.70 14.57
CA THR A 63 -17.85 33.98 13.98
C THR A 63 -16.39 34.35 14.28
N ASN A 64 -15.69 33.64 15.19
CA ASN A 64 -14.28 33.87 15.49
C ASN A 64 -13.57 32.59 16.02
N SER A 65 -13.80 31.41 15.41
CA SER A 65 -13.08 30.20 15.80
C SER A 65 -11.84 30.00 14.93
N ILE A 66 -10.70 29.78 15.58
CA ILE A 66 -9.45 29.40 14.91
C ILE A 66 -9.36 27.88 14.89
N LEU A 67 -9.16 27.31 13.71
CA LEU A 67 -8.90 25.88 13.53
C LEU A 67 -7.50 25.57 14.05
N LEU A 68 -7.37 24.52 14.85
CA LEU A 68 -6.10 23.98 15.29
C LEU A 68 -5.88 22.65 14.53
N PRO A 69 -5.02 22.63 13.53
CA PRO A 69 -4.82 21.43 12.72
C PRO A 69 -4.17 20.32 13.53
N TYR A 70 -4.57 19.08 13.26
CA TYR A 70 -3.90 17.90 13.78
C TYR A 70 -2.65 17.57 12.94
N LYS A 71 -1.68 16.88 13.55
CA LYS A 71 -0.57 16.24 12.86
C LYS A 71 -1.04 14.87 12.33
N ARG A 72 -0.91 14.62 11.01
CA ARG A 72 -1.13 13.29 10.44
C ARG A 72 -0.04 12.33 10.93
N GLY A 73 -0.41 11.11 11.34
CA GLY A 73 0.50 10.10 11.88
C GLY A 73 1.65 9.77 10.94
N ASP A 74 2.76 9.37 11.50
CA ASP A 74 3.97 9.03 10.74
C ASP A 74 3.87 7.60 10.17
N ILE A 75 4.55 7.35 9.05
CA ILE A 75 4.74 6.00 8.49
C ILE A 75 6.20 5.62 8.70
N TYR A 76 6.42 4.47 9.31
CA TYR A 76 7.75 3.93 9.61
C TYR A 76 8.02 2.68 8.77
N ASP A 77 9.29 2.42 8.50
CA ASP A 77 9.75 1.11 8.07
C ASP A 77 9.66 0.09 9.23
N ARG A 78 10.02 -1.17 8.97
CA ARG A 78 9.96 -2.23 10.00
C ARG A 78 10.92 -2.03 11.16
N ASN A 79 11.96 -1.20 11.00
CA ASN A 79 13.04 -0.93 11.95
C ASN A 79 12.85 0.40 12.69
N GLY A 80 11.84 1.18 12.34
CA GLY A 80 11.51 2.47 12.96
C GLY A 80 12.05 3.69 12.22
N THR A 81 12.57 3.53 11.00
CA THR A 81 12.96 4.66 10.14
C THR A 81 11.73 5.36 9.59
N ILE A 82 11.69 6.67 9.61
CA ILE A 82 10.55 7.47 9.14
C ILE A 82 10.51 7.49 7.62
N LEU A 83 9.46 6.92 7.03
CA LEU A 83 9.20 6.96 5.59
C LEU A 83 8.29 8.12 5.18
N ALA A 84 7.38 8.52 6.04
CA ALA A 84 6.53 9.70 5.86
C ALA A 84 6.23 10.37 7.19
N THR A 85 6.32 11.70 7.23
CA THR A 85 6.02 12.49 8.42
C THR A 85 5.26 13.75 8.06
N SER A 86 4.72 14.45 9.06
CA SER A 86 4.06 15.74 8.88
C SER A 86 4.89 16.83 9.56
N GLU A 87 5.44 17.73 8.76
CA GLU A 87 6.21 18.87 9.23
C GLU A 87 5.28 20.04 9.53
N LYS A 88 5.52 20.71 10.67
CA LYS A 88 4.79 21.91 11.02
C LYS A 88 5.26 23.09 10.18
N VAL A 89 4.31 23.78 9.56
CA VAL A 89 4.53 24.98 8.76
C VAL A 89 3.51 26.04 9.15
N TYR A 90 3.70 27.24 8.65
CA TYR A 90 2.87 28.40 8.98
C TYR A 90 2.30 29.04 7.73
N ASN A 91 1.02 29.42 7.79
CA ASN A 91 0.42 30.31 6.80
C ASN A 91 0.43 31.74 7.35
N LEU A 92 0.93 32.68 6.58
CA LEU A 92 0.94 34.09 6.90
C LEU A 92 -0.40 34.71 6.52
N ILE A 93 -1.13 35.17 7.51
CA ILE A 93 -2.48 35.72 7.35
C ILE A 93 -2.50 37.21 7.66
N LEU A 94 -3.20 37.96 6.81
CA LEU A 94 -3.46 39.38 6.99
C LEU A 94 -4.95 39.61 7.25
N ASP A 95 -5.28 40.49 8.21
CA ASP A 95 -6.61 41.00 8.50
C ASP A 95 -6.69 42.49 8.15
N PRO A 96 -7.05 42.84 6.90
CA PRO A 96 -7.19 44.21 6.47
C PRO A 96 -8.24 45.01 7.29
N ALA A 97 -9.33 44.35 7.70
CA ALA A 97 -10.41 45.03 8.44
C ALA A 97 -9.92 45.52 9.81
N VAL A 98 -9.23 44.67 10.57
CA VAL A 98 -8.67 45.03 11.89
C VAL A 98 -7.59 46.10 11.77
N LEU A 99 -6.72 46.03 10.76
CA LEU A 99 -5.72 47.07 10.52
C LEU A 99 -6.33 48.44 10.27
N LEU A 100 -7.37 48.51 9.42
CA LEU A 100 -8.07 49.78 9.11
C LEU A 100 -8.92 50.27 10.28
N GLU A 101 -9.51 49.39 11.06
CA GLU A 101 -10.25 49.75 12.30
C GLU A 101 -9.28 50.34 13.35
N ASN A 102 -8.14 49.75 13.56
CA ASN A 102 -7.11 50.24 14.47
C ASN A 102 -6.62 51.64 14.06
N GLN A 103 -6.38 51.87 12.77
CA GLN A 103 -6.00 53.17 12.24
C GLN A 103 -7.10 54.24 12.47
N SER A 104 -8.38 53.87 12.32
CA SER A 104 -9.50 54.82 12.49
C SER A 104 -9.78 55.14 13.94
N THR A 105 -9.59 54.21 14.87
CA THR A 105 -9.92 54.33 16.29
C THR A 105 -8.75 54.91 17.12
N GLN A 106 -7.48 54.68 16.72
CA GLN A 106 -6.28 55.16 17.38
C GLN A 106 -5.26 55.70 16.35
N PRO A 107 -5.52 56.87 15.74
CA PRO A 107 -4.67 57.42 14.67
C PRO A 107 -3.22 57.67 15.07
N GLU A 108 -2.98 57.92 16.36
CA GLU A 108 -1.64 58.11 16.94
C GLU A 108 -0.81 56.83 17.04
N LYS A 109 -1.45 55.67 16.90
CA LYS A 109 -0.82 54.35 16.83
C LYS A 109 -1.02 53.75 15.43
N ASP A 110 -0.53 54.46 14.40
CA ASP A 110 -0.57 53.91 13.05
C ASP A 110 0.15 52.56 12.99
N CYS A 111 -0.60 51.50 12.73
CA CYS A 111 -0.10 50.14 12.58
C CYS A 111 -0.04 49.69 11.11
N VAL A 112 -0.72 50.40 10.19
CA VAL A 112 -0.82 50.00 8.79
C VAL A 112 0.53 50.02 8.12
N GLU A 113 1.20 51.20 8.14
CA GLU A 113 2.49 51.37 7.47
C GLU A 113 3.59 50.48 8.05
N PRO A 114 3.77 50.38 9.41
CA PRO A 114 4.73 49.46 9.98
C PRO A 114 4.49 47.99 9.64
N THR A 115 3.21 47.56 9.64
CA THR A 115 2.85 46.17 9.30
C THR A 115 3.19 45.88 7.83
N LEU A 116 2.77 46.72 6.90
CA LEU A 116 3.05 46.52 5.49
C LEU A 116 4.55 46.54 5.17
N GLN A 117 5.32 47.42 5.89
CA GLN A 117 6.76 47.46 5.73
C GLN A 117 7.45 46.19 6.29
N ALA A 118 6.98 45.67 7.42
CA ALA A 118 7.46 44.41 7.97
C ALA A 118 7.22 43.25 7.00
N LEU A 119 6.03 43.17 6.40
CA LEU A 119 5.68 42.15 5.40
C LEU A 119 6.57 42.19 4.16
N VAL A 120 6.91 43.41 3.69
CA VAL A 120 7.87 43.60 2.59
C VAL A 120 9.27 43.18 3.00
N SER A 121 9.71 43.58 4.18
CA SER A 121 11.10 43.36 4.67
C SER A 121 11.39 41.90 4.96
N TYR A 122 10.49 41.19 5.67
CA TYR A 122 10.73 39.82 6.12
C TYR A 122 10.38 38.79 5.04
N PHE A 123 9.36 39.05 4.21
CA PHE A 123 8.87 38.06 3.22
C PHE A 123 9.06 38.47 1.78
N GLY A 124 9.61 39.65 1.50
CA GLY A 124 9.82 40.13 0.14
C GLY A 124 8.51 40.28 -0.65
N LEU A 125 7.38 40.59 0.03
CA LEU A 125 6.10 40.78 -0.63
C LEU A 125 6.06 42.07 -1.41
N ASP A 126 5.33 42.09 -2.54
CA ASP A 126 5.16 43.28 -3.34
C ASP A 126 4.29 44.31 -2.61
N ARG A 127 4.82 45.53 -2.45
CA ARG A 127 4.13 46.63 -1.80
C ARG A 127 2.87 47.07 -2.54
N GLU A 128 2.85 47.01 -3.87
CA GLU A 128 1.70 47.41 -4.69
C GLU A 128 0.57 46.39 -4.53
N GLU A 129 0.91 45.08 -4.48
CA GLU A 129 -0.04 44.00 -4.24
C GLU A 129 -0.67 44.13 -2.85
N LEU A 130 0.14 44.41 -1.81
CA LEU A 130 -0.36 44.64 -0.45
C LEU A 130 -1.33 45.82 -0.38
N ASN A 131 -1.01 46.94 -1.05
CA ASN A 131 -1.89 48.10 -1.12
C ASN A 131 -3.22 47.80 -1.86
N LEU A 132 -3.17 46.96 -2.91
CA LEU A 132 -4.35 46.50 -3.63
C LEU A 132 -5.24 45.66 -2.70
N ILE A 133 -4.65 44.71 -1.95
CA ILE A 133 -5.37 43.91 -0.95
C ILE A 133 -6.03 44.80 0.09
N MET A 134 -5.33 45.80 0.65
CA MET A 134 -5.88 46.75 1.61
C MET A 134 -7.04 47.57 1.07
N THR A 135 -7.09 47.80 -0.25
CA THR A 135 -8.14 48.56 -0.91
C THR A 135 -9.35 47.72 -1.30
N GLU A 136 -9.10 46.57 -1.93
CA GLU A 136 -10.15 45.69 -2.47
C GLU A 136 -10.78 44.80 -1.40
N LYS A 137 -9.97 44.33 -0.44
CA LYS A 137 -10.39 43.40 0.63
C LYS A 137 -10.48 44.06 2.00
N LYS A 138 -10.77 45.36 2.04
CA LYS A 138 -10.81 46.19 3.28
C LYS A 138 -11.74 45.69 4.40
N THR A 139 -12.72 44.87 4.08
CA THR A 139 -13.66 44.26 5.05
C THR A 139 -13.35 42.80 5.33
N SER A 140 -12.30 42.25 4.75
CA SER A 140 -11.90 40.87 4.98
C SER A 140 -11.12 40.76 6.27
N HIS A 141 -11.46 39.74 7.07
CA HIS A 141 -10.73 39.36 8.28
C HIS A 141 -9.73 38.23 8.03
N TYR A 142 -9.59 37.75 6.80
CA TYR A 142 -8.74 36.61 6.48
C TYR A 142 -8.25 36.67 5.03
N VAL A 143 -6.97 37.02 4.86
CA VAL A 143 -6.29 37.00 3.56
C VAL A 143 -4.99 36.23 3.72
N VAL A 144 -4.85 35.11 3.04
CA VAL A 144 -3.60 34.34 3.02
C VAL A 144 -2.60 35.02 2.10
N LEU A 145 -1.48 35.49 2.66
CA LEU A 145 -0.39 36.14 1.91
C LEU A 145 0.64 35.13 1.43
N ARG A 146 1.03 34.20 2.29
CA ARG A 146 1.96 33.11 1.99
C ARG A 146 1.52 31.85 2.71
N LYS A 147 1.82 30.69 2.11
CA LYS A 147 1.52 29.36 2.68
C LYS A 147 2.80 28.58 2.91
N GLN A 148 2.75 27.65 3.86
CA GLN A 148 3.78 26.63 4.08
C GLN A 148 5.16 27.21 4.41
N LEU A 149 5.20 28.32 5.13
CA LEU A 149 6.44 28.91 5.66
C LEU A 149 7.02 28.01 6.76
N THR A 150 8.31 27.82 6.73
CA THR A 150 9.06 27.11 7.77
C THR A 150 9.18 27.93 9.05
N LYS A 151 9.59 27.30 10.14
CA LYS A 151 9.82 27.99 11.40
C LYS A 151 10.90 29.08 11.29
N ASP A 152 11.94 28.81 10.51
CA ASP A 152 13.06 29.76 10.32
C ASP A 152 12.59 31.00 9.54
N GLU A 153 11.76 30.82 8.50
CA GLU A 153 11.21 31.93 7.70
C GLU A 153 10.27 32.86 8.48
N VAL A 154 9.62 32.36 9.54
CA VAL A 154 8.67 33.17 10.32
C VAL A 154 9.27 33.71 11.62
N SER A 155 10.44 33.24 12.04
CA SER A 155 11.04 33.58 13.34
C SER A 155 11.27 35.08 13.53
N GLU A 156 11.78 35.78 12.53
CA GLU A 156 12.05 37.22 12.60
C GLU A 156 10.76 38.03 12.77
N LEU A 157 9.67 37.66 12.07
CA LEU A 157 8.38 38.31 12.28
C LEU A 157 7.82 38.03 13.69
N GLU A 158 7.91 36.78 14.17
CA GLU A 158 7.44 36.45 15.53
C GLU A 158 8.19 37.23 16.62
N GLU A 159 9.50 37.44 16.46
CA GLU A 159 10.28 38.25 17.37
C GLU A 159 9.88 39.72 17.32
N ALA A 160 9.76 40.28 16.10
CA ALA A 160 9.33 41.66 15.92
C ALA A 160 7.90 41.93 16.45
N MET A 161 7.00 40.94 16.38
CA MET A 161 5.67 41.07 16.97
C MET A 161 5.64 41.00 18.49
N LYS A 162 6.66 40.46 19.16
CA LYS A 162 6.76 40.35 20.63
C LYS A 162 7.40 41.56 21.28
N GLU A 163 8.00 42.46 20.53
CA GLU A 163 8.59 43.68 21.07
C GLU A 163 7.53 44.58 21.69
N ASP A 164 7.81 45.14 22.88
CA ASP A 164 6.86 45.97 23.66
C ASP A 164 6.37 47.20 22.87
N ASP A 165 7.20 47.74 21.97
CA ASP A 165 6.91 48.89 21.11
C ASP A 165 6.44 48.47 19.69
N SER A 166 6.14 47.17 19.48
CA SER A 166 5.72 46.66 18.17
C SER A 166 4.44 47.36 17.68
N ARG A 167 4.48 47.86 16.44
CA ARG A 167 3.33 48.43 15.73
C ARG A 167 2.80 47.49 14.67
N ILE A 168 3.25 46.22 14.69
CA ILE A 168 2.74 45.20 13.78
C ILE A 168 1.42 44.66 14.32
N ALA A 169 0.34 44.83 13.57
CA ALA A 169 -1.00 44.39 13.96
C ALA A 169 -1.74 43.78 12.76
N GLY A 170 -2.84 43.08 13.00
CA GLY A 170 -3.65 42.47 11.94
C GLY A 170 -2.93 41.43 11.10
N VAL A 171 -1.84 40.87 11.63
CA VAL A 171 -1.09 39.75 11.01
C VAL A 171 -0.94 38.67 12.03
N TRP A 172 -1.09 37.42 11.62
CA TRP A 172 -0.76 36.26 12.45
C TRP A 172 -0.30 35.09 11.60
N LEU A 173 0.32 34.15 12.26
CA LEU A 173 0.76 32.87 11.72
C LEU A 173 -0.25 31.80 12.09
N GLU A 174 -0.83 31.16 11.07
CA GLU A 174 -1.75 30.06 11.26
C GLU A 174 -0.97 28.74 11.14
N ASP A 175 -1.03 27.91 12.18
CA ASP A 175 -0.41 26.59 12.17
C ASP A 175 -1.00 25.73 11.04
N SER A 176 -0.14 25.02 10.32
CA SER A 176 -0.50 24.04 9.31
C SER A 176 0.52 22.90 9.30
N TYR A 177 0.22 21.85 8.59
CA TYR A 177 1.14 20.74 8.38
C TYR A 177 1.24 20.41 6.90
N ILE A 178 2.45 20.08 6.45
CA ILE A 178 2.71 19.51 5.14
C ILE A 178 3.21 18.07 5.30
N ARG A 179 2.80 17.20 4.39
CA ARG A 179 3.32 15.85 4.35
C ARG A 179 4.68 15.86 3.69
N ARG A 180 5.64 15.18 4.31
CA ARG A 180 7.01 15.08 3.85
C ARG A 180 7.45 13.63 3.78
N TYR A 181 8.12 13.27 2.69
CA TYR A 181 8.66 11.94 2.41
C TYR A 181 10.19 12.07 2.30
N PRO A 182 10.95 11.72 3.39
CA PRO A 182 12.39 12.01 3.47
C PRO A 182 13.24 11.30 2.41
N TYR A 183 12.73 10.22 1.83
CA TYR A 183 13.42 9.41 0.82
C TYR A 183 12.83 9.58 -0.59
N ASP A 184 12.14 10.66 -0.82
CA ASP A 184 11.58 11.10 -2.11
C ASP A 184 10.79 10.00 -2.83
N SER A 185 11.45 9.17 -3.63
CA SER A 185 10.78 8.14 -4.45
C SER A 185 10.86 6.72 -3.90
N LEU A 186 11.57 6.49 -2.78
CA LEU A 186 11.75 5.15 -2.23
C LEU A 186 10.43 4.56 -1.75
N ALA A 187 10.13 3.33 -2.16
CA ALA A 187 8.87 2.62 -1.87
C ALA A 187 7.60 3.38 -2.28
N CYS A 188 7.67 4.28 -3.28
CA CYS A 188 6.57 5.17 -3.65
C CYS A 188 5.25 4.45 -3.93
N ASN A 189 5.28 3.29 -4.60
CA ASN A 189 4.09 2.50 -4.91
C ASN A 189 3.49 1.80 -3.68
N VAL A 190 4.24 1.66 -2.58
CA VAL A 190 3.77 1.08 -1.31
C VAL A 190 3.31 2.16 -0.34
N ILE A 191 4.04 3.27 -0.24
CA ILE A 191 3.72 4.36 0.67
C ILE A 191 2.50 5.13 0.16
N GLY A 192 2.49 5.55 -1.12
CA GLY A 192 1.51 6.48 -1.66
C GLY A 192 1.78 7.92 -1.21
N TYR A 193 0.88 8.84 -1.53
CA TYR A 193 1.03 10.26 -1.21
C TYR A 193 -0.27 10.89 -0.72
N THR A 194 -0.22 12.12 -0.22
CA THR A 194 -1.40 12.87 0.21
C THR A 194 -1.69 14.04 -0.72
N VAL A 195 -2.98 14.36 -0.84
CA VAL A 195 -3.45 15.59 -1.49
C VAL A 195 -4.05 16.55 -0.47
N ALA A 196 -4.50 17.71 -0.93
CA ALA A 196 -5.10 18.74 -0.08
C ALA A 196 -6.18 18.16 0.85
N GLY A 197 -6.15 18.55 2.12
CA GLY A 197 -7.06 18.06 3.16
C GLY A 197 -6.62 16.75 3.81
N ASN A 198 -5.36 16.36 3.68
CA ASN A 198 -4.79 15.12 4.22
C ASN A 198 -5.48 13.84 3.68
N VAL A 199 -5.95 13.88 2.44
CA VAL A 199 -6.55 12.71 1.78
C VAL A 199 -5.44 11.86 1.18
N GLY A 200 -5.27 10.63 1.66
CA GLY A 200 -4.30 9.68 1.13
C GLY A 200 -4.69 9.17 -0.26
N GLN A 201 -3.70 9.07 -1.14
CA GLN A 201 -3.83 8.52 -2.49
C GLN A 201 -2.81 7.40 -2.66
N TYR A 202 -3.28 6.24 -3.12
CA TYR A 202 -2.48 5.04 -3.27
C TYR A 202 -1.83 4.55 -1.96
N GLY A 203 -1.24 3.37 -1.99
CA GLY A 203 -0.41 2.81 -0.93
C GLY A 203 -1.02 2.82 0.48
N ILE A 204 -0.14 2.83 1.47
CA ILE A 204 -0.47 2.92 2.91
C ILE A 204 -1.20 4.23 3.22
N GLU A 205 -0.82 5.34 2.56
CA GLU A 205 -1.46 6.64 2.75
C GLU A 205 -2.97 6.61 2.47
N GLN A 206 -3.41 5.86 1.45
CA GLN A 206 -4.82 5.69 1.14
C GLN A 206 -5.48 4.62 2.03
N GLN A 207 -4.85 3.46 2.15
CA GLN A 207 -5.44 2.32 2.86
C GLN A 207 -5.66 2.59 4.34
N TYR A 208 -4.73 3.31 4.97
CA TYR A 208 -4.76 3.65 6.39
C TYR A 208 -5.07 5.14 6.63
N SER A 209 -5.76 5.81 5.68
CA SER A 209 -6.03 7.24 5.77
C SER A 209 -6.80 7.61 7.03
N ASP A 210 -7.79 6.81 7.42
CA ASP A 210 -8.59 7.03 8.64
C ASP A 210 -7.76 6.84 9.92
N THR A 211 -6.78 5.94 9.90
CA THR A 211 -5.85 5.70 11.01
C THR A 211 -4.84 6.84 11.14
N LEU A 212 -4.28 7.26 10.01
CA LEU A 212 -3.26 8.31 9.94
C LEU A 212 -3.83 9.71 10.20
N ASN A 213 -5.12 9.95 9.90
CA ASN A 213 -5.77 11.23 10.17
C ASN A 213 -6.15 11.34 11.65
N GLY A 214 -6.01 12.55 12.15
CA GLY A 214 -6.47 12.94 13.48
C GLY A 214 -7.76 13.77 13.41
N GLU A 215 -8.07 14.42 14.51
CA GLU A 215 -9.17 15.36 14.65
C GLU A 215 -8.67 16.77 14.89
N ASN A 216 -9.13 17.72 14.08
CA ASN A 216 -8.82 19.13 14.29
C ASN A 216 -9.36 19.64 15.63
N GLY A 217 -8.54 20.38 16.33
CA GLY A 217 -8.94 21.16 17.47
C GLY A 217 -9.56 22.49 17.06
N ARG A 218 -10.08 23.21 18.01
CA ARG A 218 -10.63 24.57 17.82
C ARG A 218 -10.32 25.47 19.00
N SER A 219 -9.98 26.70 18.71
CA SER A 219 -9.85 27.77 19.69
C SER A 219 -10.95 28.80 19.39
N TYR A 220 -11.79 29.07 20.35
CA TYR A 220 -12.84 30.07 20.22
C TYR A 220 -12.90 30.96 21.46
N ASN A 221 -13.23 32.23 21.23
CA ASN A 221 -13.45 33.19 22.29
C ASN A 221 -14.97 33.27 22.55
N TYR A 222 -15.36 33.20 23.82
CA TYR A 222 -16.73 33.47 24.23
C TYR A 222 -16.72 34.56 25.32
N LEU A 223 -17.87 35.25 25.46
CA LEU A 223 -18.09 36.18 26.57
C LEU A 223 -18.64 35.38 27.74
N ASN A 224 -17.97 35.46 28.90
CA ASN A 224 -18.46 34.87 30.13
C ASN A 224 -19.63 35.69 30.69
N GLU A 225 -20.19 35.28 31.84
CA GLU A 225 -21.33 35.99 32.49
C GLU A 225 -20.97 37.42 32.89
N ASP A 226 -19.71 37.74 33.04
CA ASP A 226 -19.16 39.07 33.39
C ASP A 226 -18.82 39.92 32.15
N LEU A 227 -19.17 39.46 30.93
CA LEU A 227 -18.86 40.07 29.64
C LEU A 227 -17.32 40.15 29.34
N GLU A 228 -16.54 39.36 30.02
CA GLU A 228 -15.13 39.22 29.72
C GLU A 228 -14.91 38.15 28.62
N ARG A 229 -13.91 38.38 27.73
CA ARG A 229 -13.51 37.41 26.70
C ARG A 229 -12.72 36.29 27.33
N GLU A 230 -13.30 35.10 27.41
CA GLU A 230 -12.62 33.87 27.75
C GLU A 230 -12.29 33.06 26.48
N LYS A 231 -11.06 32.50 26.46
CA LYS A 231 -10.59 31.64 25.38
C LYS A 231 -10.77 30.19 25.79
N THR A 232 -11.61 29.47 25.05
CA THR A 232 -11.72 28.01 25.17
C THR A 232 -10.93 27.35 24.06
N VAL A 233 -10.09 26.36 24.41
CA VAL A 233 -9.30 25.61 23.46
C VAL A 233 -9.71 24.14 23.56
N ARG A 234 -10.23 23.58 22.49
CA ARG A 234 -10.29 22.13 22.27
C ARG A 234 -9.02 21.76 21.50
N ALA A 235 -8.11 21.05 22.13
CA ALA A 235 -6.87 20.62 21.48
C ALA A 235 -7.18 19.70 20.28
N ALA A 236 -6.31 19.72 19.28
CA ALA A 236 -6.31 18.73 18.23
C ALA A 236 -5.92 17.36 18.79
N THR A 237 -6.43 16.31 18.18
CA THR A 237 -5.97 14.94 18.45
C THR A 237 -5.20 14.47 17.21
N ASP A 238 -3.92 14.21 17.38
CA ASP A 238 -3.06 13.76 16.29
C ASP A 238 -3.44 12.36 15.80
N GLY A 239 -3.14 12.07 14.55
CA GLY A 239 -3.38 10.76 13.95
C GLY A 239 -2.44 9.69 14.50
N ASN A 240 -2.86 8.44 14.37
CA ASN A 240 -2.04 7.29 14.74
C ASN A 240 -1.00 7.00 13.67
N SER A 241 0.15 6.50 14.09
CA SER A 241 1.25 6.15 13.21
C SER A 241 1.18 4.68 12.79
N VAL A 242 1.73 4.38 11.61
CA VAL A 242 1.76 3.05 11.03
C VAL A 242 3.22 2.60 10.88
N MET A 243 3.57 1.42 11.40
CA MET A 243 4.83 0.76 11.12
C MET A 243 4.61 -0.29 10.06
N SER A 244 5.31 -0.15 8.93
CA SER A 244 5.23 -1.10 7.82
C SER A 244 6.09 -2.35 8.05
N THR A 245 5.93 -3.35 7.20
CA THR A 245 6.80 -4.52 7.10
C THR A 245 7.98 -4.28 6.15
N ILE A 246 7.92 -3.19 5.38
CA ILE A 246 8.99 -2.80 4.45
C ILE A 246 10.27 -2.54 5.22
N ASP A 247 11.35 -3.12 4.74
CA ASP A 247 12.70 -2.85 5.19
C ASP A 247 13.35 -1.87 4.21
N ILE A 248 13.72 -0.69 4.70
CA ILE A 248 14.23 0.39 3.85
C ILE A 248 15.49 -0.04 3.08
N THR A 249 16.36 -0.81 3.71
CA THR A 249 17.61 -1.29 3.09
C THR A 249 17.32 -2.31 2.00
N LEU A 250 16.46 -3.29 2.25
CA LEU A 250 16.05 -4.27 1.23
C LEU A 250 15.30 -3.61 0.08
N GLN A 251 14.50 -2.59 0.37
CA GLN A 251 13.81 -1.78 -0.65
C GLN A 251 14.82 -1.03 -1.53
N GLU A 252 15.82 -0.38 -0.92
CA GLU A 252 16.87 0.35 -1.63
C GLU A 252 17.72 -0.58 -2.50
N ILE A 253 18.15 -1.73 -1.97
CA ILE A 253 18.86 -2.77 -2.74
C ILE A 253 18.02 -3.18 -3.96
N THR A 254 16.73 -3.42 -3.75
CA THR A 254 15.82 -3.87 -4.81
C THR A 254 15.64 -2.80 -5.90
N GLU A 255 15.39 -1.55 -5.49
CA GLU A 255 15.19 -0.43 -6.43
C GLU A 255 16.46 -0.08 -7.21
N LYS A 256 17.61 -0.10 -6.53
CA LYS A 256 18.92 0.11 -7.16
C LYS A 256 19.21 -0.97 -8.21
N ALA A 257 19.02 -2.25 -7.87
CA ALA A 257 19.25 -3.33 -8.82
C ALA A 257 18.33 -3.24 -10.04
N ILE A 258 17.06 -2.79 -9.87
CA ILE A 258 16.14 -2.52 -11.00
C ILE A 258 16.67 -1.35 -11.84
N ALA A 259 17.12 -0.26 -11.23
CA ALA A 259 17.67 0.89 -11.93
C ALA A 259 18.94 0.53 -12.72
N ASP A 260 19.87 -0.20 -12.11
CA ASP A 260 21.10 -0.68 -12.73
C ASP A 260 20.80 -1.62 -13.92
N PHE A 261 19.77 -2.47 -13.79
CA PHE A 261 19.31 -3.32 -14.88
C PHE A 261 18.74 -2.49 -16.04
N GLN A 262 17.89 -1.50 -15.76
CA GLN A 262 17.33 -0.61 -16.79
C GLN A 262 18.43 0.15 -17.55
N GLU A 263 19.42 0.66 -16.83
CA GLU A 263 20.56 1.38 -17.43
C GLU A 263 21.46 0.45 -18.23
N LYS A 264 21.78 -0.73 -17.70
CA LYS A 264 22.64 -1.73 -18.37
C LYS A 264 22.10 -2.13 -19.75
N TYR A 265 20.80 -2.25 -19.88
CA TYR A 265 20.14 -2.69 -21.12
C TYR A 265 19.48 -1.54 -21.88
N ARG A 266 19.71 -0.28 -21.47
CA ARG A 266 19.27 0.91 -22.20
C ARG A 266 19.85 0.90 -23.61
N ASP A 267 19.01 1.16 -24.61
CA ASP A 267 19.37 1.22 -26.02
C ASP A 267 20.07 -0.02 -26.61
N ALA A 268 19.95 -1.18 -25.91
CA ALA A 268 20.68 -2.38 -26.30
C ALA A 268 20.18 -3.01 -27.62
N TYR A 269 18.86 -2.96 -27.89
CA TYR A 269 18.25 -3.49 -29.11
C TYR A 269 17.27 -2.50 -29.74
N ARG A 270 16.57 -1.73 -28.91
CA ARG A 270 15.70 -0.62 -29.29
C ARG A 270 16.06 0.60 -28.47
N GLU A 271 15.73 1.80 -28.96
CA GLU A 271 15.85 3.03 -28.17
C GLU A 271 14.97 2.97 -26.91
N GLY A 272 15.50 3.48 -25.80
CA GLY A 272 14.83 3.57 -24.51
C GLY A 272 15.29 2.53 -23.48
N ASP A 273 14.55 2.40 -22.42
CA ASP A 273 14.92 1.65 -21.21
C ASP A 273 15.18 0.16 -21.46
N GLY A 274 15.91 -0.46 -20.52
CA GLY A 274 16.32 -1.85 -20.56
C GLY A 274 15.19 -2.86 -20.57
N SER A 275 13.98 -2.46 -20.17
CA SER A 275 12.74 -3.21 -20.32
C SER A 275 11.54 -2.27 -20.26
N TYR A 276 10.35 -2.77 -20.67
CA TYR A 276 9.12 -2.01 -20.49
C TYR A 276 8.74 -1.92 -19.00
N THR A 277 8.80 -3.04 -18.29
CA THR A 277 8.69 -3.06 -16.83
C THR A 277 9.65 -4.08 -16.25
N ALA A 278 10.41 -3.68 -15.24
CA ALA A 278 11.11 -4.58 -14.34
C ALA A 278 10.53 -4.38 -12.93
N ALA A 279 10.17 -5.47 -12.27
CA ALA A 279 9.55 -5.42 -10.94
C ALA A 279 10.03 -6.58 -10.07
N ALA A 280 10.02 -6.35 -8.75
CA ALA A 280 10.42 -7.34 -7.77
C ALA A 280 9.57 -7.23 -6.49
N ILE A 281 9.24 -8.37 -5.91
CA ILE A 281 8.63 -8.49 -4.57
C ILE A 281 9.50 -9.44 -3.74
N MET A 282 9.82 -9.02 -2.52
CA MET A 282 10.48 -9.82 -1.49
C MET A 282 9.53 -10.07 -0.33
N MET A 283 9.42 -11.32 0.10
CA MET A 283 8.45 -11.76 1.11
C MET A 283 9.10 -12.72 2.10
N ASP A 284 8.79 -12.56 3.39
CA ASP A 284 9.03 -13.62 4.39
C ASP A 284 7.94 -14.69 4.23
N PRO A 285 8.30 -15.91 3.79
CA PRO A 285 7.33 -16.97 3.54
C PRO A 285 6.66 -17.50 4.83
N ASN A 286 7.21 -17.22 6.00
CA ASN A 286 6.78 -17.82 7.27
C ASN A 286 5.70 -16.99 8.00
N ASN A 287 5.47 -15.76 7.56
CA ASN A 287 4.48 -14.86 8.18
C ASN A 287 3.65 -14.05 7.17
N GLY A 288 4.11 -13.91 5.91
CA GLY A 288 3.44 -13.14 4.87
C GLY A 288 3.83 -11.65 4.83
N GLU A 289 4.81 -11.22 5.61
CA GLU A 289 5.34 -9.86 5.56
C GLU A 289 6.01 -9.58 4.21
N ILE A 290 5.65 -8.48 3.57
CA ILE A 290 6.33 -7.96 2.39
C ILE A 290 7.50 -7.10 2.85
N LEU A 291 8.72 -7.54 2.53
CA LEU A 291 9.96 -6.89 2.95
C LEU A 291 10.39 -5.78 2.00
N ALA A 292 10.17 -5.99 0.70
CA ALA A 292 10.38 -5.00 -0.35
C ALA A 292 9.42 -5.24 -1.51
N MET A 293 9.01 -4.16 -2.18
CA MET A 293 8.14 -4.19 -3.35
C MET A 293 8.46 -3.00 -4.24
N ALA A 294 8.99 -3.25 -5.43
CA ALA A 294 9.52 -2.22 -6.31
C ALA A 294 9.25 -2.52 -7.79
N SER A 295 9.22 -1.45 -8.59
CA SER A 295 9.27 -1.51 -10.05
C SER A 295 10.04 -0.30 -10.60
N ASN A 296 10.33 -0.31 -11.91
CA ASN A 296 10.90 0.88 -12.57
C ASN A 296 9.90 2.05 -12.69
N ARG A 297 8.64 1.88 -12.30
CA ARG A 297 7.64 2.96 -12.21
C ARG A 297 7.84 3.72 -10.90
N LYS A 298 8.82 4.64 -10.88
CA LYS A 298 9.17 5.46 -9.71
C LYS A 298 8.69 6.88 -9.88
N TYR A 299 8.25 7.50 -8.78
CA TYR A 299 7.89 8.92 -8.73
C TYR A 299 8.24 9.52 -7.37
N ASP A 300 8.53 10.82 -7.38
CA ASP A 300 8.77 11.59 -6.16
C ASP A 300 7.44 11.80 -5.41
N LEU A 301 7.37 11.28 -4.20
CA LEU A 301 6.21 11.39 -3.31
C LEU A 301 5.93 12.83 -2.87
N ASN A 302 6.94 13.71 -2.89
CA ASN A 302 6.81 15.13 -2.61
C ASN A 302 6.30 15.91 -3.83
N MET A 303 6.51 15.40 -5.06
CA MET A 303 6.09 16.01 -6.33
C MET A 303 5.34 15.03 -7.25
N PRO A 304 4.29 14.32 -6.78
CA PRO A 304 3.70 13.18 -7.48
C PRO A 304 3.02 13.56 -8.81
N TYR A 305 2.66 14.81 -9.01
CA TYR A 305 2.00 15.31 -10.21
C TYR A 305 2.94 15.92 -11.27
N ASP A 306 4.21 16.07 -10.94
CA ASP A 306 5.18 16.69 -11.84
C ASP A 306 5.73 15.65 -12.82
N VAL A 307 5.23 15.66 -14.06
CA VAL A 307 5.61 14.72 -15.11
C VAL A 307 7.05 14.90 -15.59
N VAL A 308 7.62 16.10 -15.41
CA VAL A 308 9.01 16.41 -15.78
C VAL A 308 9.97 15.98 -14.70
N ALA A 309 9.69 16.34 -13.43
CA ALA A 309 10.50 15.92 -12.30
C ALA A 309 10.54 14.39 -12.15
N ASN A 310 9.45 13.70 -12.52
CA ASN A 310 9.35 12.25 -12.52
C ASN A 310 9.91 11.59 -13.81
N GLY A 311 10.51 12.36 -14.71
CA GLY A 311 11.21 11.85 -15.88
C GLY A 311 10.32 11.21 -16.96
N LEU A 312 9.01 11.48 -16.93
CA LEU A 312 8.09 10.95 -17.95
C LEU A 312 8.19 11.71 -19.27
N TYR A 313 8.41 13.02 -19.20
CA TYR A 313 8.47 13.92 -20.35
C TYR A 313 9.51 15.01 -20.13
N THR A 314 10.06 15.54 -21.23
CA THR A 314 10.78 16.82 -21.19
C THR A 314 9.81 17.98 -20.95
N GLN A 315 10.32 19.16 -20.57
CA GLN A 315 9.47 20.35 -20.38
C GLN A 315 8.70 20.71 -21.66
N GLU A 316 9.36 20.61 -22.83
CA GLU A 316 8.77 20.94 -24.12
C GLU A 316 7.62 19.96 -24.50
N GLU A 317 7.76 18.69 -24.19
CA GLU A 317 6.70 17.69 -24.38
C GLU A 317 5.56 17.89 -23.38
N ALA A 318 5.88 18.15 -22.11
CA ALA A 318 4.90 18.37 -21.04
C ALA A 318 3.99 19.57 -21.32
N ASP A 319 4.54 20.64 -21.94
CA ASP A 319 3.78 21.84 -22.32
C ASP A 319 2.78 21.57 -23.47
N GLN A 320 2.95 20.46 -24.21
CA GLN A 320 2.08 20.07 -25.32
C GLN A 320 1.02 19.05 -24.94
N LEU A 321 1.15 18.43 -23.74
CA LEU A 321 0.21 17.42 -23.27
C LEU A 321 -1.16 18.03 -22.99
N THR A 322 -2.19 17.33 -23.40
CA THR A 322 -3.54 17.57 -22.89
C THR A 322 -3.64 17.09 -21.43
N GLU A 323 -4.62 17.61 -20.69
CA GLU A 323 -4.88 17.17 -19.31
C GLU A 323 -5.18 15.67 -19.22
N GLU A 324 -5.87 15.11 -20.23
CA GLU A 324 -6.17 13.69 -20.31
C GLU A 324 -4.91 12.83 -20.51
N GLU A 325 -4.02 13.23 -21.41
CA GLU A 325 -2.74 12.53 -21.66
C GLU A 325 -1.85 12.57 -20.42
N ARG A 326 -1.74 13.75 -19.78
CA ARG A 326 -1.01 13.93 -18.53
C ARG A 326 -1.55 13.00 -17.42
N LEU A 327 -2.86 12.98 -17.21
CA LEU A 327 -3.49 12.17 -16.19
C LEU A 327 -3.33 10.66 -16.47
N ASN A 328 -3.41 10.25 -17.74
CA ASN A 328 -3.20 8.86 -18.13
C ASN A 328 -1.77 8.40 -17.83
N ALA A 329 -0.77 9.22 -18.17
CA ALA A 329 0.64 8.93 -17.87
C ALA A 329 0.90 8.83 -16.36
N LEU A 330 0.33 9.75 -15.57
CA LEU A 330 0.44 9.73 -14.11
C LEU A 330 -0.27 8.51 -13.49
N ASN A 331 -1.46 8.15 -13.98
CA ASN A 331 -2.18 6.96 -13.50
C ASN A 331 -1.39 5.66 -13.77
N GLU A 332 -0.67 5.59 -14.89
CA GLU A 332 0.21 4.46 -15.18
C GLU A 332 1.43 4.45 -14.24
N LEU A 333 2.01 5.62 -13.95
CA LEU A 333 3.15 5.78 -13.06
C LEU A 333 2.81 5.41 -11.61
N TRP A 334 1.67 5.88 -11.09
CA TRP A 334 1.24 5.64 -9.70
C TRP A 334 0.79 4.20 -9.44
N ARG A 335 0.51 3.46 -10.52
CA ARG A 335 -0.01 2.10 -10.42
C ARG A 335 1.07 1.15 -9.92
N ASN A 336 0.77 0.42 -8.84
CA ASN A 336 1.65 -0.61 -8.31
C ASN A 336 1.59 -1.87 -9.17
N PHE A 337 2.58 -2.07 -10.03
CA PHE A 337 2.65 -3.22 -10.94
C PHE A 337 2.52 -4.56 -10.21
N CYS A 338 3.10 -4.68 -9.03
CA CYS A 338 3.18 -5.94 -8.31
C CYS A 338 1.81 -6.51 -7.86
N ILE A 339 0.82 -5.63 -7.68
CA ILE A 339 -0.52 -6.01 -7.22
C ILE A 339 -1.63 -5.72 -8.22
N SER A 340 -1.40 -4.75 -9.14
CA SER A 340 -2.45 -4.24 -10.03
C SER A 340 -2.35 -4.74 -11.46
N ASP A 341 -1.17 -5.18 -11.90
CA ASP A 341 -0.96 -5.70 -13.25
C ASP A 341 -1.02 -7.22 -13.26
N SER A 342 -1.69 -7.77 -14.27
CA SER A 342 -1.85 -9.21 -14.42
C SER A 342 -1.25 -9.71 -15.73
N PHE A 343 -0.64 -10.86 -15.66
CA PHE A 343 0.05 -11.50 -16.77
C PHE A 343 -0.01 -13.02 -16.68
N GLU A 344 0.27 -13.73 -17.76
CA GLU A 344 0.42 -15.18 -17.74
C GLU A 344 1.69 -15.56 -16.95
N PRO A 345 1.61 -16.37 -15.87
CA PRO A 345 2.76 -16.61 -14.99
C PRO A 345 3.86 -17.46 -15.62
N GLY A 346 3.55 -18.16 -16.69
CA GLY A 346 4.48 -19.10 -17.30
C GLY A 346 4.93 -20.19 -16.32
N SER A 347 6.15 -20.66 -16.50
CA SER A 347 6.68 -21.83 -15.77
C SER A 347 6.90 -21.64 -14.28
N THR A 348 6.74 -20.44 -13.72
CA THR A 348 6.86 -20.20 -12.26
C THR A 348 5.77 -20.90 -11.44
N VAL A 349 4.64 -21.25 -12.06
CA VAL A 349 3.54 -21.98 -11.40
C VAL A 349 3.60 -23.50 -11.53
N LYS A 350 4.58 -24.04 -12.25
CA LYS A 350 4.75 -25.51 -12.38
C LYS A 350 4.90 -26.21 -11.03
N PRO A 351 5.64 -25.66 -10.04
CA PRO A 351 5.69 -26.24 -8.70
C PRO A 351 4.30 -26.41 -8.07
N ILE A 352 3.37 -25.50 -8.34
CA ILE A 352 1.99 -25.53 -7.82
C ILE A 352 1.20 -26.68 -8.45
N THR A 353 1.31 -26.90 -9.77
CA THR A 353 0.72 -28.04 -10.46
C THR A 353 1.24 -29.36 -9.91
N ILE A 354 2.55 -29.46 -9.69
CA ILE A 354 3.20 -30.65 -9.14
C ILE A 354 2.82 -30.85 -7.68
N ALA A 355 2.74 -29.78 -6.89
CA ALA A 355 2.24 -29.79 -5.52
C ALA A 355 0.84 -30.44 -5.43
N ALA A 356 -0.06 -30.00 -6.28
CA ALA A 356 -1.43 -30.54 -6.36
C ALA A 356 -1.42 -32.04 -6.69
N ALA A 357 -0.62 -32.46 -7.67
CA ALA A 357 -0.55 -33.84 -8.08
C ALA A 357 0.08 -34.77 -7.05
N LEU A 358 1.12 -34.30 -6.33
CA LEU A 358 1.75 -35.04 -5.22
C LEU A 358 0.79 -35.15 -4.02
N GLU A 359 0.12 -34.04 -3.66
CA GLU A 359 -0.75 -33.97 -2.47
C GLU A 359 -2.02 -34.83 -2.67
N THR A 360 -2.54 -34.92 -3.89
CA THR A 360 -3.65 -35.81 -4.21
C THR A 360 -3.25 -37.27 -4.39
N GLY A 361 -1.95 -37.57 -4.40
CA GLY A 361 -1.41 -38.92 -4.67
C GLY A 361 -1.61 -39.39 -6.10
N THR A 362 -1.93 -38.49 -7.06
CA THR A 362 -2.07 -38.84 -8.48
C THR A 362 -0.73 -39.07 -9.15
N ILE A 363 0.35 -38.52 -8.56
CA ILE A 363 1.74 -38.86 -8.88
C ILE A 363 2.54 -39.08 -7.58
N HIS A 364 3.67 -39.76 -7.72
CA HIS A 364 4.62 -40.02 -6.62
C HIS A 364 6.02 -39.56 -7.01
N ASP A 365 6.86 -39.33 -6.00
CA ASP A 365 8.29 -39.09 -6.21
C ASP A 365 8.93 -40.28 -6.95
N GLY A 366 9.60 -40.01 -8.07
CA GLY A 366 10.18 -41.05 -8.94
C GLY A 366 9.29 -41.52 -10.10
N ASP A 367 8.01 -41.11 -10.19
CA ASP A 367 7.21 -41.35 -11.39
C ASP A 367 7.86 -40.70 -12.61
N THR A 368 7.81 -41.37 -13.75
CA THR A 368 8.49 -40.93 -14.97
C THR A 368 7.52 -40.57 -16.08
N PHE A 369 7.92 -39.61 -16.92
CA PHE A 369 7.18 -39.06 -18.04
C PHE A 369 8.08 -38.98 -19.27
N LEU A 370 7.55 -39.39 -20.43
CA LEU A 370 8.25 -39.29 -21.70
C LEU A 370 7.95 -37.95 -22.35
N CYS A 371 8.98 -37.16 -22.64
CA CYS A 371 8.86 -35.94 -23.44
C CYS A 371 9.46 -36.17 -24.82
N ASP A 372 8.63 -36.23 -25.85
CA ASP A 372 9.05 -36.32 -27.27
C ASP A 372 8.98 -34.94 -27.98
N GLY A 373 8.72 -33.86 -27.23
CA GLY A 373 8.77 -32.47 -27.70
C GLY A 373 7.37 -31.86 -27.94
N LYS A 374 6.30 -32.62 -27.91
CA LYS A 374 4.92 -32.13 -28.01
C LYS A 374 3.93 -33.14 -27.45
N LYS A 375 2.75 -32.63 -27.06
CA LYS A 375 1.61 -33.47 -26.71
C LYS A 375 0.39 -33.08 -27.54
N ASN A 376 -0.28 -34.07 -28.14
CA ASN A 376 -1.57 -33.83 -28.80
C ASN A 376 -2.69 -33.81 -27.75
N VAL A 377 -3.40 -32.70 -27.64
CA VAL A 377 -4.53 -32.52 -26.74
C VAL A 377 -5.75 -32.10 -27.54
N ALA A 378 -6.79 -32.90 -27.54
CA ALA A 378 -8.03 -32.65 -28.28
C ALA A 378 -7.80 -32.27 -29.77
N GLY A 379 -6.85 -32.93 -30.44
CA GLY A 379 -6.53 -32.68 -31.85
C GLY A 379 -5.58 -31.50 -32.11
N ARG A 380 -5.05 -30.83 -31.05
CA ARG A 380 -4.06 -29.76 -31.17
C ARG A 380 -2.71 -30.19 -30.62
N ASP A 381 -1.64 -29.97 -31.37
CA ASP A 381 -0.28 -30.18 -30.89
C ASP A 381 0.17 -29.00 -30.03
N ILE A 382 0.46 -29.24 -28.76
CA ILE A 382 1.04 -28.26 -27.81
C ILE A 382 2.52 -28.61 -27.62
N TRP A 383 3.40 -27.65 -27.89
CA TRP A 383 4.82 -27.90 -27.97
C TRP A 383 5.54 -27.67 -26.61
N CYS A 384 6.50 -28.53 -26.34
CA CYS A 384 7.50 -28.27 -25.32
C CYS A 384 8.51 -27.22 -25.82
N ALA A 385 9.16 -26.49 -24.89
CA ALA A 385 10.21 -25.56 -25.24
C ALA A 385 11.35 -26.23 -26.01
N LYS A 386 11.74 -27.46 -25.64
CA LYS A 386 12.68 -28.30 -26.37
C LYS A 386 11.90 -29.16 -27.37
N LYS A 387 11.77 -28.70 -28.61
CA LYS A 387 11.00 -29.38 -29.68
C LYS A 387 11.52 -30.78 -30.03
N ALA A 388 12.81 -31.08 -29.77
CA ALA A 388 13.39 -32.40 -29.94
C ALA A 388 13.06 -33.38 -28.79
N GLY A 389 12.33 -32.91 -27.77
CA GLY A 389 12.02 -33.65 -26.57
C GLY A 389 13.20 -33.68 -25.55
N HIS A 390 12.82 -33.92 -24.29
CA HIS A 390 13.78 -34.10 -23.19
C HIS A 390 14.10 -35.55 -22.93
N GLY A 391 13.38 -36.50 -23.53
CA GLY A 391 13.45 -37.92 -23.22
C GLY A 391 12.63 -38.29 -21.98
N ILE A 392 13.03 -39.34 -21.28
CA ILE A 392 12.36 -39.78 -20.06
C ILE A 392 12.84 -38.91 -18.91
N LEU A 393 11.92 -38.32 -18.19
CA LEU A 393 12.14 -37.47 -17.00
C LEU A 393 11.33 -38.01 -15.83
N ASP A 394 11.92 -38.05 -14.65
CA ASP A 394 11.17 -38.17 -13.40
C ASP A 394 10.52 -36.81 -13.04
N VAL A 395 9.75 -36.76 -11.95
CA VAL A 395 9.07 -35.53 -11.50
C VAL A 395 10.09 -34.40 -11.23
N GLU A 396 11.20 -34.72 -10.58
CA GLU A 396 12.27 -33.76 -10.28
C GLU A 396 12.93 -33.25 -11.57
N GLY A 397 13.26 -34.14 -12.50
CA GLY A 397 13.80 -33.78 -13.80
C GLY A 397 12.85 -32.90 -14.62
N ALA A 398 11.55 -33.17 -14.56
CA ALA A 398 10.53 -32.33 -15.23
C ALA A 398 10.51 -30.88 -14.71
N VAL A 399 10.70 -30.67 -13.39
CA VAL A 399 10.86 -29.34 -12.77
C VAL A 399 12.17 -28.71 -13.18
N LYS A 400 13.27 -29.47 -13.06
CA LYS A 400 14.65 -29.04 -13.33
C LYS A 400 14.81 -28.43 -14.71
N VAL A 401 14.30 -29.13 -15.74
CA VAL A 401 14.41 -28.67 -17.14
C VAL A 401 13.21 -27.88 -17.62
N SER A 402 12.23 -27.63 -16.74
CA SER A 402 11.00 -26.91 -17.06
C SER A 402 10.20 -27.51 -18.22
N CYS A 403 9.99 -28.84 -18.22
CA CYS A 403 9.35 -29.56 -19.31
C CYS A 403 7.82 -29.29 -19.36
N ASN A 404 7.29 -28.71 -20.46
CA ASN A 404 5.85 -28.49 -20.64
C ASN A 404 5.11 -29.81 -20.86
N ASP A 405 5.69 -30.72 -21.64
CA ASP A 405 5.06 -32.00 -21.98
C ASP A 405 4.82 -32.87 -20.74
N ALA A 406 5.84 -33.02 -19.88
CA ALA A 406 5.68 -33.73 -18.60
C ALA A 406 4.59 -33.09 -17.72
N LEU A 407 4.52 -31.75 -17.66
CA LEU A 407 3.48 -31.05 -16.90
C LEU A 407 2.06 -31.29 -17.45
N MET A 408 1.89 -31.34 -18.77
CA MET A 408 0.61 -31.70 -19.39
C MET A 408 0.18 -33.15 -19.05
N GLN A 409 1.15 -34.08 -19.03
CA GLN A 409 0.88 -35.47 -18.62
C GLN A 409 0.52 -35.57 -17.13
N ILE A 410 1.18 -34.80 -16.26
CA ILE A 410 0.89 -34.72 -14.84
C ILE A 410 -0.52 -34.13 -14.60
N ALA A 411 -0.85 -33.03 -15.30
CA ALA A 411 -2.16 -32.39 -15.16
C ALA A 411 -3.29 -33.29 -15.70
N GLU A 412 -3.07 -34.04 -16.78
CA GLU A 412 -4.02 -35.02 -17.27
C GLU A 412 -4.32 -36.11 -16.23
N LYS A 413 -3.29 -36.60 -15.50
CA LYS A 413 -3.48 -37.52 -14.37
C LYS A 413 -4.21 -36.88 -13.19
N LEU A 414 -3.91 -35.61 -12.90
CA LEU A 414 -4.55 -34.84 -11.83
C LEU A 414 -6.05 -34.62 -12.09
N GLY A 415 -6.40 -34.36 -13.35
CA GLY A 415 -7.76 -34.08 -13.80
C GLY A 415 -8.22 -32.64 -13.53
N GLU A 416 -9.26 -32.23 -14.29
CA GLU A 416 -9.76 -30.83 -14.29
C GLU A 416 -10.28 -30.40 -12.91
N GLU A 417 -10.99 -31.29 -12.22
CA GLU A 417 -11.58 -31.00 -10.92
C GLU A 417 -10.51 -30.71 -9.84
N ASN A 418 -9.53 -31.60 -9.69
CA ASN A 418 -8.45 -31.40 -8.74
C ASN A 418 -7.59 -30.20 -9.10
N PHE A 419 -7.29 -30.01 -10.40
CA PHE A 419 -6.53 -28.86 -10.86
C PHE A 419 -7.22 -27.55 -10.48
N SER A 420 -8.51 -27.38 -10.80
CA SER A 420 -9.30 -26.20 -10.46
C SER A 420 -9.39 -25.99 -8.94
N ARG A 421 -9.61 -27.07 -8.18
CA ARG A 421 -9.63 -27.01 -6.71
C ARG A 421 -8.32 -26.46 -6.15
N TYR A 422 -7.19 -26.93 -6.64
CA TYR A 422 -5.88 -26.47 -6.18
C TYR A 422 -5.53 -25.07 -6.66
N GLN A 423 -5.94 -24.64 -7.86
CA GLN A 423 -5.84 -23.22 -8.24
C GLN A 423 -6.52 -22.32 -7.20
N ASN A 424 -7.74 -22.71 -6.76
CA ASN A 424 -8.44 -21.98 -5.70
C ASN A 424 -7.77 -22.09 -4.34
N MET A 425 -7.23 -23.26 -3.97
CA MET A 425 -6.50 -23.43 -2.72
C MET A 425 -5.24 -22.57 -2.64
N PHE A 426 -4.58 -22.32 -3.77
CA PHE A 426 -3.47 -21.41 -3.91
C PHE A 426 -3.89 -19.96 -4.22
N ASN A 427 -5.19 -19.66 -4.10
CA ASN A 427 -5.80 -18.33 -4.20
C ASN A 427 -5.75 -17.69 -5.60
N PHE A 428 -5.51 -18.45 -6.65
CA PHE A 428 -5.63 -17.93 -8.01
C PHE A 428 -7.09 -17.64 -8.35
N GLY A 429 -7.34 -16.54 -9.05
CA GLY A 429 -8.68 -16.04 -9.34
C GLY A 429 -9.31 -15.18 -8.23
N LEU A 430 -8.71 -15.15 -7.05
CA LEU A 430 -9.16 -14.36 -5.90
C LEU A 430 -8.13 -13.27 -5.56
N ARG A 431 -8.57 -12.20 -4.92
CA ARG A 431 -7.64 -11.23 -4.32
C ARG A 431 -6.94 -11.87 -3.13
N THR A 432 -5.67 -11.53 -2.95
CA THR A 432 -4.92 -11.93 -1.75
C THR A 432 -5.39 -11.15 -0.52
N ASN A 433 -6.10 -10.03 -0.76
CA ASN A 433 -6.49 -9.04 0.23
C ASN A 433 -5.29 -8.48 1.00
N ILE A 434 -4.19 -8.26 0.28
CA ILE A 434 -3.10 -7.44 0.82
C ILE A 434 -3.66 -6.09 1.26
N ASP A 435 -3.12 -5.54 2.32
CA ASP A 435 -3.54 -4.26 2.91
C ASP A 435 -3.02 -3.05 2.13
N LEU A 436 -3.18 -3.10 0.81
CA LEU A 436 -2.94 -2.01 -0.15
C LEU A 436 -4.13 -1.86 -1.09
N PRO A 437 -4.44 -0.63 -1.53
CA PRO A 437 -5.51 -0.41 -2.51
C PRO A 437 -5.07 -0.82 -3.92
N GLY A 438 -6.04 -1.08 -4.79
CA GLY A 438 -5.78 -1.29 -6.22
C GLY A 438 -5.38 -2.71 -6.61
N GLU A 439 -5.48 -3.70 -5.72
CA GLU A 439 -5.23 -5.10 -6.07
C GLU A 439 -6.21 -5.57 -7.16
N ALA A 440 -5.65 -6.10 -8.25
CA ALA A 440 -6.44 -6.62 -9.36
C ALA A 440 -7.10 -7.97 -9.01
N ARG A 441 -8.27 -8.21 -9.60
CA ARG A 441 -8.91 -9.52 -9.62
C ARG A 441 -8.62 -10.20 -10.95
N THR A 442 -8.15 -11.44 -10.92
CA THR A 442 -7.67 -12.19 -12.09
C THR A 442 -8.45 -13.48 -12.25
N ASP A 443 -9.75 -13.40 -12.53
CA ASP A 443 -10.64 -14.56 -12.63
C ASP A 443 -10.83 -15.10 -14.05
N THR A 444 -10.21 -14.49 -15.06
CA THR A 444 -10.32 -14.91 -16.45
C THR A 444 -9.65 -16.27 -16.66
N LEU A 445 -10.39 -17.24 -17.18
CA LEU A 445 -9.98 -18.64 -17.44
C LEU A 445 -9.48 -19.38 -16.19
N ILE A 446 -9.91 -18.94 -15.00
CA ILE A 446 -9.83 -19.71 -13.76
C ILE A 446 -11.19 -20.33 -13.48
N TYR A 447 -11.19 -21.62 -13.30
CA TYR A 447 -12.39 -22.42 -13.16
C TYR A 447 -12.62 -22.77 -11.69
N TYR A 448 -13.82 -22.53 -11.19
CA TYR A 448 -14.18 -22.83 -9.81
C TYR A 448 -14.89 -24.19 -9.74
N ALA A 449 -14.47 -25.04 -8.82
CA ALA A 449 -15.08 -26.35 -8.58
C ALA A 449 -16.27 -26.29 -7.60
N GLU A 450 -16.95 -25.16 -7.44
CA GLU A 450 -18.04 -25.01 -6.47
C GLU A 450 -19.40 -25.46 -7.02
N GLU A 451 -20.17 -26.21 -6.20
CA GLU A 451 -21.51 -26.74 -6.48
C GLU A 451 -22.57 -25.66 -6.83
N ASN A 452 -22.30 -24.38 -6.59
CA ASN A 452 -23.24 -23.28 -6.77
C ASN A 452 -22.85 -22.26 -7.86
N ALA A 453 -21.83 -22.54 -8.64
CA ALA A 453 -21.48 -21.66 -9.74
C ALA A 453 -22.41 -21.88 -10.94
N PRO A 454 -22.76 -20.81 -11.72
CA PRO A 454 -23.64 -20.96 -12.87
C PRO A 454 -23.05 -21.95 -13.86
N SER A 455 -23.80 -23.01 -14.16
CA SER A 455 -23.36 -24.22 -14.88
C SER A 455 -22.89 -24.02 -16.33
N GLU A 456 -22.97 -22.83 -16.88
CA GLU A 456 -22.72 -22.59 -18.32
C GLU A 456 -21.24 -22.24 -18.64
N ASN A 457 -20.39 -21.91 -17.63
CA ASN A 457 -19.01 -21.48 -17.86
C ASN A 457 -17.92 -22.25 -17.07
N LEU A 458 -18.23 -23.44 -16.55
CA LEU A 458 -17.43 -24.07 -15.50
C LEU A 458 -16.80 -25.41 -15.86
N VAL A 459 -16.83 -25.82 -17.07
CA VAL A 459 -16.10 -27.02 -17.49
C VAL A 459 -14.77 -26.61 -18.11
N MET A 460 -13.69 -26.77 -17.32
CA MET A 460 -12.34 -26.66 -17.85
C MET A 460 -12.19 -27.62 -19.05
N ARG A 461 -11.72 -27.11 -20.17
CA ARG A 461 -11.44 -27.93 -21.35
C ARG A 461 -10.10 -28.61 -21.18
N SER A 462 -9.92 -29.79 -21.75
CA SER A 462 -8.62 -30.48 -21.69
C SER A 462 -7.46 -29.64 -22.27
N THR A 463 -7.75 -28.75 -23.26
CA THR A 463 -6.76 -27.80 -23.78
C THR A 463 -6.39 -26.73 -22.75
N ASP A 464 -7.35 -26.26 -21.94
CA ASP A 464 -7.14 -25.26 -20.91
C ASP A 464 -6.36 -25.88 -19.74
N LEU A 465 -6.74 -27.10 -19.32
CA LEU A 465 -5.98 -27.87 -18.34
C LEU A 465 -4.52 -28.04 -18.77
N ALA A 466 -4.29 -28.42 -20.02
CA ALA A 466 -2.95 -28.61 -20.56
C ALA A 466 -2.13 -27.31 -20.51
N THR A 467 -2.67 -26.19 -21.00
CA THR A 467 -1.96 -24.89 -21.01
C THR A 467 -1.81 -24.29 -19.63
N ASN A 468 -2.86 -24.38 -18.78
CA ASN A 468 -2.81 -23.88 -17.42
C ASN A 468 -1.78 -24.62 -16.57
N SER A 469 -1.53 -25.91 -16.85
CA SER A 469 -0.56 -26.73 -16.11
C SER A 469 0.86 -26.17 -16.10
N PHE A 470 1.24 -25.41 -17.13
CA PHE A 470 2.55 -24.78 -17.24
C PHE A 470 2.48 -23.24 -17.27
N GLY A 471 1.31 -22.66 -16.86
CA GLY A 471 1.17 -21.23 -16.60
C GLY A 471 0.80 -20.37 -17.80
N GLN A 472 0.14 -20.93 -18.81
CA GLN A 472 -0.40 -20.16 -19.92
C GLN A 472 -1.93 -20.21 -19.93
N ASN A 473 -2.55 -19.25 -20.63
CA ASN A 473 -4.00 -19.13 -20.83
C ASN A 473 -4.80 -18.72 -19.57
N TYR A 474 -4.16 -18.19 -18.55
CA TYR A 474 -4.79 -17.49 -17.43
C TYR A 474 -3.83 -16.44 -16.85
N ASN A 475 -4.38 -15.41 -16.20
CA ASN A 475 -3.58 -14.31 -15.67
C ASN A 475 -3.53 -14.35 -14.14
N VAL A 476 -2.42 -13.90 -13.61
CA VAL A 476 -2.15 -13.71 -12.18
C VAL A 476 -1.38 -12.41 -11.94
N THR A 477 -1.40 -11.90 -10.71
CA THR A 477 -0.53 -10.81 -10.27
C THR A 477 0.73 -11.36 -9.61
N MET A 478 1.78 -10.51 -9.47
CA MET A 478 3.00 -10.94 -8.78
C MET A 478 2.72 -11.37 -7.33
N ILE A 479 1.85 -10.62 -6.62
CA ILE A 479 1.50 -10.94 -5.22
C ILE A 479 0.80 -12.30 -5.09
N GLN A 480 -0.04 -12.68 -6.05
CA GLN A 480 -0.66 -14.02 -6.06
C GLN A 480 0.39 -15.11 -6.25
N VAL A 481 1.34 -14.93 -7.17
CA VAL A 481 2.38 -15.94 -7.45
C VAL A 481 3.31 -16.11 -6.26
N ILE A 482 3.82 -15.03 -5.68
CA ILE A 482 4.76 -15.12 -4.55
C ILE A 482 4.10 -15.74 -3.32
N SER A 483 2.84 -15.39 -3.01
CA SER A 483 2.10 -15.97 -1.89
C SER A 483 1.83 -17.47 -2.08
N ALA A 484 1.44 -17.87 -3.29
CA ALA A 484 1.24 -19.28 -3.61
C ALA A 484 2.55 -20.08 -3.57
N PHE A 485 3.62 -19.52 -4.14
CA PHE A 485 4.94 -20.17 -4.15
C PHE A 485 5.53 -20.28 -2.73
N SER A 486 5.38 -19.24 -1.90
CA SER A 486 5.83 -19.27 -0.50
C SER A 486 5.19 -20.45 0.25
N SER A 487 3.91 -20.71 0.03
CA SER A 487 3.25 -21.87 0.63
C SER A 487 3.76 -23.23 0.11
N CYS A 488 4.39 -23.26 -1.06
CA CYS A 488 5.04 -24.48 -1.56
C CYS A 488 6.35 -24.81 -0.83
N VAL A 489 7.01 -23.80 -0.23
CA VAL A 489 8.36 -23.99 0.31
C VAL A 489 8.48 -23.83 1.83
N ASN A 490 7.45 -23.27 2.50
CA ASN A 490 7.43 -23.00 3.95
C ASN A 490 6.79 -24.10 4.82
N GLY A 491 6.52 -25.27 4.26
CA GLY A 491 5.82 -26.34 4.98
C GLY A 491 4.34 -26.48 4.62
N GLY A 492 3.83 -25.71 3.66
CA GLY A 492 2.47 -25.78 3.17
C GLY A 492 1.53 -24.68 3.68
N TYR A 493 2.06 -23.65 4.34
CA TYR A 493 1.26 -22.62 4.99
C TYR A 493 1.04 -21.42 4.05
N TYR A 494 -0.20 -21.12 3.70
CA TYR A 494 -0.56 -19.94 2.90
C TYR A 494 -0.97 -18.80 3.82
N TYR A 495 -0.05 -17.86 4.03
CA TYR A 495 -0.30 -16.65 4.81
C TYR A 495 -0.90 -15.55 3.94
N LYS A 496 -1.75 -14.71 4.57
CA LYS A 496 -2.22 -13.46 3.95
C LYS A 496 -1.03 -12.49 3.83
N PRO A 497 -0.68 -12.02 2.61
CA PRO A 497 0.38 -11.02 2.48
C PRO A 497 -0.07 -9.69 3.11
N HIS A 498 0.86 -8.97 3.73
CA HIS A 498 0.59 -7.67 4.34
C HIS A 498 1.83 -6.77 4.35
N VAL A 499 1.60 -5.46 4.38
CA VAL A 499 2.64 -4.42 4.41
C VAL A 499 2.65 -3.60 5.69
N VAL A 500 1.70 -3.81 6.60
CA VAL A 500 1.65 -3.15 7.90
C VAL A 500 1.87 -4.16 9.02
N LYS A 501 2.79 -3.82 9.92
CA LYS A 501 3.20 -4.64 11.07
C LYS A 501 2.46 -4.25 12.34
N LYS A 502 2.27 -2.96 12.58
CA LYS A 502 1.55 -2.45 13.76
C LYS A 502 1.07 -1.02 13.59
N ILE A 503 0.06 -0.67 14.37
CA ILE A 503 -0.45 0.69 14.53
C ILE A 503 -0.01 1.20 15.90
N MET A 504 0.47 2.45 15.94
CA MET A 504 0.96 3.11 17.16
C MET A 504 0.18 4.40 17.38
N ASP A 505 -0.05 4.76 18.64
CA ASP A 505 -0.63 6.05 19.00
C ASP A 505 0.37 7.21 18.76
N SER A 506 -0.11 8.44 18.89
CA SER A 506 0.72 9.65 18.71
C SER A 506 1.87 9.78 19.72
N SER A 507 1.88 8.99 20.81
CA SER A 507 2.97 8.93 21.80
C SER A 507 3.99 7.81 21.52
N GLY A 508 3.77 7.00 20.49
CA GLY A 508 4.60 5.85 20.12
C GLY A 508 4.21 4.53 20.82
N GLY A 509 3.13 4.53 21.60
CA GLY A 509 2.59 3.32 22.21
C GLY A 509 1.93 2.41 21.18
N THR A 510 2.14 1.09 21.25
CA THR A 510 1.49 0.16 20.35
C THR A 510 0.00 0.03 20.69
N MET A 511 -0.87 0.34 19.73
CA MET A 511 -2.32 0.17 19.84
C MET A 511 -2.76 -1.20 19.33
N GLU A 512 -2.21 -1.63 18.18
CA GLU A 512 -2.58 -2.87 17.51
C GLU A 512 -1.34 -3.48 16.85
N ASN A 513 -1.15 -4.79 17.01
CA ASN A 513 -0.21 -5.57 16.22
C ASN A 513 -0.99 -6.29 15.11
N VAL A 514 -0.45 -6.27 13.91
CA VAL A 514 -0.97 -7.06 12.79
C VAL A 514 -0.30 -8.43 12.83
N ASP A 515 -0.95 -9.38 13.47
CA ASP A 515 -0.43 -10.73 13.56
C ASP A 515 -0.54 -11.46 12.20
N PRO A 516 0.41 -12.36 11.88
CA PRO A 516 0.35 -13.17 10.66
C PRO A 516 -0.94 -13.99 10.58
N VAL A 517 -1.65 -13.89 9.46
CA VAL A 517 -2.92 -14.60 9.25
C VAL A 517 -2.71 -15.81 8.35
N LEU A 518 -2.73 -17.01 8.93
CA LEU A 518 -2.76 -18.26 8.17
C LEU A 518 -4.15 -18.46 7.58
N LEU A 519 -4.27 -18.35 6.25
CA LEU A 519 -5.55 -18.50 5.56
C LEU A 519 -5.89 -19.97 5.31
N ARG A 520 -4.91 -20.78 4.89
CA ARG A 520 -5.11 -22.19 4.52
C ARG A 520 -3.78 -22.96 4.47
N THR A 521 -3.89 -24.27 4.39
CA THR A 521 -2.73 -25.18 4.24
C THR A 521 -2.97 -26.04 2.98
N PRO A 522 -2.62 -25.54 1.78
CA PRO A 522 -2.91 -26.22 0.52
C PRO A 522 -2.19 -27.56 0.37
N ILE A 523 -1.03 -27.73 0.97
CA ILE A 523 -0.22 -28.95 0.89
C ILE A 523 0.38 -29.34 2.25
N SER A 524 0.79 -30.58 2.37
CA SER A 524 1.50 -31.08 3.54
C SER A 524 2.98 -30.64 3.58
N SER A 525 3.58 -30.66 4.77
CA SER A 525 5.01 -30.40 4.95
C SER A 525 5.89 -31.41 4.19
N LYS A 526 5.41 -32.64 3.99
CA LYS A 526 6.09 -33.66 3.16
C LYS A 526 6.17 -33.23 1.69
N THR A 527 5.06 -32.77 1.11
CA THR A 527 5.03 -32.27 -0.26
C THR A 527 5.89 -31.03 -0.42
N SER A 528 5.85 -30.11 0.57
CA SER A 528 6.71 -28.93 0.60
C SER A 528 8.20 -29.29 0.61
N ALA A 529 8.61 -30.29 1.40
CA ALA A 529 10.00 -30.75 1.44
C ALA A 529 10.48 -31.33 0.10
N LEU A 530 9.60 -32.08 -0.61
CA LEU A 530 9.91 -32.56 -1.97
C LEU A 530 10.09 -31.40 -2.95
N LEU A 531 9.19 -30.40 -2.88
CA LEU A 531 9.28 -29.22 -3.75
C LEU A 531 10.57 -28.42 -3.52
N ARG A 532 10.98 -28.20 -2.25
CA ARG A 532 12.27 -27.55 -1.96
C ARG A 532 13.43 -28.29 -2.61
N ARG A 533 13.48 -29.62 -2.49
CA ARG A 533 14.50 -30.45 -3.14
C ARG A 533 14.48 -30.30 -4.67
N TYR A 534 13.30 -30.37 -5.28
CA TYR A 534 13.16 -30.22 -6.74
C TYR A 534 13.61 -28.83 -7.19
N LEU A 535 13.22 -27.78 -6.46
CA LEU A 535 13.56 -26.40 -6.76
C LEU A 535 15.05 -26.10 -6.52
N TYR A 536 15.68 -26.72 -5.52
CA TYR A 536 17.13 -26.69 -5.36
C TYR A 536 17.82 -27.26 -6.62
N ASN A 537 17.35 -28.42 -7.12
CA ASN A 537 17.90 -29.04 -8.31
C ASN A 537 17.63 -28.32 -9.63
N THR A 538 16.69 -27.35 -9.67
CA THR A 538 16.58 -26.42 -10.80
C THR A 538 17.76 -25.47 -10.92
N MET A 539 18.50 -25.25 -9.84
CA MET A 539 19.70 -24.40 -9.80
C MET A 539 21.00 -25.22 -9.79
N TYR A 540 21.07 -26.25 -8.97
CA TYR A 540 22.31 -26.98 -8.68
C TYR A 540 22.35 -28.39 -9.26
N GLY A 541 21.23 -28.92 -9.76
CA GLY A 541 21.16 -30.28 -10.30
C GLY A 541 22.08 -30.47 -11.50
N PRO A 542 22.82 -31.62 -11.58
CA PRO A 542 23.70 -31.92 -12.69
C PRO A 542 22.92 -32.07 -14.00
N ALA A 543 23.63 -31.93 -15.13
CA ALA A 543 23.06 -32.29 -16.42
C ALA A 543 22.74 -33.80 -16.45
N ASP A 544 21.60 -34.17 -17.06
CA ASP A 544 21.24 -35.57 -17.23
C ASP A 544 21.98 -36.23 -18.42
N SER A 545 21.78 -37.54 -18.59
CA SER A 545 22.37 -38.31 -19.70
C SER A 545 21.96 -37.80 -21.08
N ASN A 546 20.89 -37.04 -21.21
CA ASN A 546 20.39 -36.41 -22.44
C ASN A 546 20.93 -34.98 -22.63
N GLY A 547 21.85 -34.53 -21.78
CA GLY A 547 22.46 -33.20 -21.82
C GLY A 547 21.49 -32.09 -21.38
N ASN A 548 20.40 -32.41 -20.65
CA ASN A 548 19.47 -31.41 -20.12
C ASN A 548 20.06 -30.81 -18.85
N SER A 549 20.35 -29.51 -18.87
CA SER A 549 20.89 -28.75 -17.74
C SER A 549 19.79 -28.13 -16.88
N ALA A 550 20.14 -27.76 -15.64
CA ALA A 550 19.30 -27.02 -14.72
C ALA A 550 18.94 -25.64 -15.29
N SER A 551 17.66 -25.31 -15.29
CA SER A 551 17.11 -24.09 -15.94
C SER A 551 17.42 -22.79 -15.17
N GLY A 552 17.64 -22.87 -13.86
CA GLY A 552 17.92 -21.73 -12.95
C GLY A 552 19.40 -21.50 -12.66
N ARG A 553 20.32 -22.16 -13.40
CA ARG A 553 21.77 -22.15 -13.12
C ARG A 553 22.39 -20.74 -13.08
N SER A 554 21.87 -19.81 -13.89
CA SER A 554 22.41 -18.45 -13.96
C SER A 554 22.08 -17.59 -12.73
N ALA A 555 21.12 -18.00 -11.90
CA ALA A 555 20.75 -17.30 -10.67
C ALA A 555 21.56 -17.76 -9.45
N ARG A 556 22.47 -18.72 -9.57
CA ARG A 556 23.30 -19.21 -8.44
C ARG A 556 24.22 -18.12 -7.92
N ILE A 557 24.37 -18.09 -6.61
CA ILE A 557 25.37 -17.29 -5.90
C ILE A 557 26.28 -18.26 -5.16
N ALA A 558 27.59 -18.07 -5.28
CA ALA A 558 28.55 -18.96 -4.69
C ALA A 558 28.47 -18.98 -3.16
N GLY A 559 28.48 -20.17 -2.56
CA GLY A 559 28.36 -20.35 -1.10
C GLY A 559 26.95 -20.33 -0.53
N TYR A 560 25.92 -20.21 -1.36
CA TYR A 560 24.54 -20.22 -0.88
C TYR A 560 23.73 -21.39 -1.44
N ALA A 561 23.07 -22.13 -0.57
CA ALA A 561 22.08 -23.13 -0.98
C ALA A 561 20.71 -22.47 -1.18
N MET A 562 20.25 -22.42 -2.43
CA MET A 562 19.01 -21.73 -2.82
C MET A 562 18.18 -22.61 -3.74
N GLY A 563 16.88 -22.32 -3.82
CA GLY A 563 16.00 -22.97 -4.78
C GLY A 563 15.22 -21.93 -5.60
N GLY A 564 14.85 -22.28 -6.83
CA GLY A 564 14.09 -21.33 -7.64
C GLY A 564 13.50 -21.93 -8.91
N LYS A 565 12.76 -21.10 -9.65
CA LYS A 565 12.09 -21.47 -10.89
C LYS A 565 12.05 -20.33 -11.89
N THR A 566 12.48 -20.61 -13.10
CA THR A 566 12.38 -19.71 -14.26
C THR A 566 10.95 -19.66 -14.79
N GLY A 567 10.53 -18.48 -15.26
CA GLY A 567 9.31 -18.25 -16.02
C GLY A 567 9.59 -17.61 -17.38
N THR A 568 8.79 -17.94 -18.35
CA THR A 568 8.74 -17.29 -19.66
C THR A 568 7.29 -17.41 -20.16
N ALA A 569 6.69 -16.26 -20.45
CA ALA A 569 5.35 -16.18 -21.02
C ALA A 569 5.40 -15.35 -22.30
N GLU A 570 4.79 -15.87 -23.36
CA GLU A 570 4.58 -15.13 -24.59
C GLU A 570 3.35 -14.25 -24.43
N MET A 571 3.49 -12.95 -24.61
CA MET A 571 2.41 -11.98 -24.40
C MET A 571 1.39 -11.99 -25.54
N ILE A 572 0.17 -11.58 -25.24
CA ILE A 572 -0.89 -11.37 -26.21
C ILE A 572 -0.84 -9.91 -26.70
N PRO A 573 -0.94 -9.64 -28.01
CA PRO A 573 -1.13 -10.58 -29.13
C PRO A 573 0.18 -11.31 -29.51
N ARG A 574 0.08 -12.63 -29.73
CA ARG A 574 1.24 -13.52 -29.97
C ARG A 574 1.92 -13.35 -31.34
N ASP A 575 1.39 -12.49 -32.20
CA ASP A 575 1.96 -12.12 -33.49
C ASP A 575 3.12 -11.10 -33.37
N LYS A 576 3.28 -10.44 -32.23
CA LYS A 576 4.28 -9.39 -31.98
C LYS A 576 5.56 -9.87 -31.30
N VAL A 577 5.71 -11.14 -31.02
CA VAL A 577 6.93 -11.75 -30.41
C VAL A 577 7.40 -10.96 -29.18
N ASN A 578 6.45 -10.67 -28.26
CA ASN A 578 6.76 -10.05 -26.98
C ASN A 578 6.75 -11.08 -25.86
N TYR A 579 7.72 -11.00 -24.96
CA TYR A 579 7.85 -11.92 -23.85
C TYR A 579 7.96 -11.21 -22.52
N LEU A 580 7.32 -11.81 -21.51
CA LEU A 580 7.57 -11.54 -20.11
C LEU A 580 8.40 -12.70 -19.56
N VAL A 581 9.57 -12.39 -19.00
CA VAL A 581 10.43 -13.36 -18.35
C VAL A 581 10.48 -13.11 -16.84
N SER A 582 10.61 -14.19 -16.07
CA SER A 582 10.57 -14.07 -14.62
C SER A 582 11.44 -15.13 -13.94
N PHE A 583 11.78 -14.88 -12.70
CA PHE A 583 12.41 -15.83 -11.81
C PHE A 583 11.87 -15.67 -10.39
N ILE A 584 11.47 -16.79 -9.78
CA ILE A 584 11.09 -16.85 -8.38
C ILE A 584 12.01 -17.80 -7.66
N GLY A 585 12.56 -17.38 -6.54
CA GLY A 585 13.50 -18.19 -5.77
C GLY A 585 13.47 -17.85 -4.29
N PHE A 586 14.09 -18.70 -3.49
CA PHE A 586 14.11 -18.62 -2.05
C PHE A 586 15.47 -19.04 -1.48
N ALA A 587 15.74 -18.56 -0.29
CA ALA A 587 16.92 -18.89 0.51
C ALA A 587 16.59 -18.90 2.01
N PRO A 588 17.30 -19.71 2.82
CA PRO A 588 18.07 -20.91 2.44
C PRO A 588 17.19 -22.03 1.87
N ALA A 589 17.78 -23.03 1.21
CA ALA A 589 17.02 -24.08 0.53
C ALA A 589 16.27 -25.04 1.48
N ASP A 590 16.81 -25.28 2.65
CA ASP A 590 16.26 -26.21 3.66
C ASP A 590 15.24 -25.50 4.57
N HIS A 591 15.48 -24.26 4.97
CA HIS A 591 14.62 -23.44 5.84
C HIS A 591 14.42 -22.05 5.23
N PRO A 592 13.53 -21.90 4.25
CA PRO A 592 13.32 -20.62 3.57
C PRO A 592 12.94 -19.48 4.53
N GLU A 593 13.76 -18.42 4.51
CA GLU A 593 13.53 -17.20 5.30
C GLU A 593 13.09 -16.04 4.39
N VAL A 594 13.44 -16.12 3.11
CA VAL A 594 13.09 -15.11 2.12
C VAL A 594 12.72 -15.76 0.80
N VAL A 595 11.66 -15.23 0.17
CA VAL A 595 11.27 -15.51 -1.22
C VAL A 595 11.34 -14.21 -1.99
N LEU A 596 12.01 -14.22 -3.14
CA LEU A 596 12.07 -13.08 -4.07
C LEU A 596 11.47 -13.50 -5.41
N TYR A 597 10.54 -12.72 -5.93
CA TYR A 597 9.98 -12.87 -7.27
C TYR A 597 10.30 -11.66 -8.13
N VAL A 598 10.93 -11.90 -9.26
CA VAL A 598 11.35 -10.89 -10.24
C VAL A 598 10.63 -11.12 -11.56
N VAL A 599 10.16 -10.05 -12.15
CA VAL A 599 9.51 -10.02 -13.47
C VAL A 599 10.20 -8.97 -14.34
N VAL A 600 10.52 -9.32 -15.58
CA VAL A 600 11.02 -8.41 -16.61
C VAL A 600 10.12 -8.54 -17.83
N ASP A 601 9.31 -7.50 -18.08
CA ASP A 601 8.42 -7.42 -19.23
C ASP A 601 9.14 -6.80 -20.42
N ARG A 602 9.15 -7.51 -21.54
CA ARG A 602 9.75 -7.06 -22.81
C ARG A 602 11.18 -6.52 -22.63
N PRO A 603 12.14 -7.35 -22.16
CA PRO A 603 13.52 -6.92 -22.05
C PRO A 603 14.03 -6.33 -23.37
N ASN A 604 14.87 -5.30 -23.29
CA ASN A 604 15.43 -4.60 -24.43
C ASN A 604 16.54 -5.43 -25.10
N ALA A 605 16.15 -6.53 -25.75
CA ALA A 605 17.06 -7.49 -26.34
C ALA A 605 16.41 -8.19 -27.54
N GLU A 606 17.25 -8.70 -28.46
CA GLU A 606 16.79 -9.51 -29.59
C GLU A 606 16.08 -10.79 -29.12
N LYS A 607 16.61 -11.45 -28.09
CA LYS A 607 16.09 -12.71 -27.53
C LYS A 607 15.33 -12.46 -26.24
N GLN A 608 14.20 -11.74 -26.32
CA GLN A 608 13.37 -11.39 -25.16
C GLN A 608 12.93 -12.61 -24.32
N TYR A 609 12.81 -13.80 -24.91
CA TYR A 609 12.37 -15.02 -24.23
C TYR A 609 13.39 -15.60 -23.25
N SER A 610 14.60 -15.04 -23.18
CA SER A 610 15.65 -15.54 -22.28
C SER A 610 15.34 -15.18 -20.82
N SER A 611 15.09 -16.19 -19.99
CA SER A 611 14.95 -15.99 -18.54
C SER A 611 16.24 -15.54 -17.83
N ALA A 612 17.36 -15.48 -18.55
CA ALA A 612 18.63 -14.99 -18.00
C ALA A 612 18.51 -13.54 -17.47
N PHE A 613 17.71 -12.68 -18.10
CA PHE A 613 17.47 -11.32 -17.63
C PHE A 613 16.86 -11.28 -16.23
N ALA A 614 15.81 -12.07 -15.99
CA ALA A 614 15.20 -12.15 -14.67
C ALA A 614 16.09 -12.86 -13.64
N GLN A 615 16.87 -13.86 -14.06
CA GLN A 615 17.83 -14.52 -13.19
C GLN A 615 18.96 -13.59 -12.77
N GLU A 616 19.46 -12.76 -13.67
CA GLU A 616 20.49 -11.77 -13.39
C GLU A 616 19.99 -10.72 -12.37
N LEU A 617 18.83 -10.14 -12.61
CA LEU A 617 18.23 -9.16 -11.69
C LEU A 617 17.99 -9.79 -10.32
N TRP A 618 17.45 -11.00 -10.27
CA TRP A 618 17.24 -11.75 -9.03
C TRP A 618 18.57 -12.00 -8.29
N LYS A 619 19.62 -12.47 -9.01
CA LYS A 619 20.95 -12.71 -8.46
C LYS A 619 21.55 -11.44 -7.84
N ASN A 620 21.45 -10.32 -8.55
CA ASN A 620 21.98 -9.04 -8.07
C ASN A 620 21.31 -8.57 -6.79
N ILE A 621 19.97 -8.66 -6.70
CA ILE A 621 19.22 -8.33 -5.47
C ILE A 621 19.65 -9.26 -4.33
N MET A 622 19.64 -10.57 -4.55
CA MET A 622 19.92 -11.54 -3.48
C MET A 622 21.38 -11.49 -3.01
N LYS A 623 22.32 -11.16 -3.87
CA LYS A 623 23.75 -11.05 -3.50
C LYS A 623 23.97 -9.98 -2.41
N GLU A 624 23.24 -8.87 -2.48
CA GLU A 624 23.30 -7.81 -1.45
C GLU A 624 22.32 -8.08 -0.28
N ALA A 625 21.15 -8.68 -0.55
CA ALA A 625 20.13 -8.90 0.45
C ALA A 625 20.46 -10.04 1.45
N LEU A 626 21.10 -11.13 0.99
CA LEU A 626 21.34 -12.30 1.85
C LEU A 626 22.23 -11.99 3.06
N PRO A 627 23.41 -11.33 2.91
CA PRO A 627 24.23 -10.96 4.06
C PRO A 627 23.49 -10.01 5.03
N TYR A 628 22.72 -9.06 4.49
CA TYR A 628 21.90 -8.15 5.29
C TYR A 628 20.85 -8.91 6.13
N LEU A 629 20.28 -9.97 5.58
CA LEU A 629 19.35 -10.86 6.28
C LEU A 629 20.04 -11.83 7.25
N ASN A 630 21.36 -11.72 7.44
CA ASN A 630 22.18 -12.63 8.23
C ASN A 630 22.22 -14.06 7.69
N ILE A 631 22.01 -14.23 6.39
CA ILE A 631 22.19 -15.49 5.67
C ILE A 631 23.57 -15.42 5.02
N TYR A 632 24.52 -16.17 5.56
CA TYR A 632 25.92 -16.08 5.16
C TYR A 632 26.33 -17.25 4.25
N PRO A 633 27.32 -17.04 3.35
CA PRO A 633 27.81 -18.10 2.48
C PRO A 633 28.53 -19.19 3.27
N ALA A 634 28.34 -20.44 2.87
CA ALA A 634 29.04 -21.60 3.43
C ALA A 634 29.92 -22.28 2.38
N ALA A 635 31.17 -22.61 2.73
CA ALA A 635 32.10 -23.23 1.81
C ALA A 635 31.64 -24.61 1.31
N GLU A 636 30.86 -25.32 2.09
CA GLU A 636 30.26 -26.62 1.76
C GLU A 636 29.18 -26.53 0.68
N ASP A 637 28.55 -25.35 0.52
CA ASP A 637 27.52 -25.09 -0.47
C ASP A 637 28.10 -24.56 -1.81
N VAL A 638 29.40 -24.50 -1.95
CA VAL A 638 30.08 -24.01 -3.17
C VAL A 638 30.21 -25.11 -4.19
N PRO A 639 29.49 -25.08 -5.32
CA PRO A 639 29.72 -25.99 -6.45
C PRO A 639 31.15 -25.85 -7.00
N GLU A 640 31.70 -26.95 -7.50
CA GLU A 640 33.07 -26.95 -8.02
C GLU A 640 33.29 -25.91 -9.14
N ASP A 641 32.28 -25.69 -9.97
CA ASP A 641 32.29 -24.71 -11.06
C ASP A 641 32.13 -23.25 -10.62
N MET A 642 31.99 -23.00 -9.32
CA MET A 642 31.85 -21.66 -8.72
C MET A 642 32.91 -21.35 -7.66
N ARG A 643 33.91 -22.20 -7.48
CA ARG A 643 34.95 -22.00 -6.45
C ARG A 643 35.77 -20.73 -6.68
N GLU A 644 36.13 -20.45 -7.93
CA GLU A 644 36.88 -19.23 -8.28
C GLU A 644 36.05 -17.96 -7.96
N GLU A 645 34.75 -17.97 -8.24
CA GLU A 645 33.83 -16.86 -7.89
C GLU A 645 33.77 -16.68 -6.38
N TYR A 646 33.61 -17.79 -5.63
CA TYR A 646 33.57 -17.76 -4.17
C TYR A 646 34.85 -17.21 -3.54
N GLU A 647 36.02 -17.68 -3.98
CA GLU A 647 37.32 -17.23 -3.47
C GLU A 647 37.55 -15.74 -3.78
N ALA A 648 37.09 -15.26 -4.95
CA ALA A 648 37.18 -13.86 -5.33
C ALA A 648 36.26 -12.98 -4.47
N ASP A 649 35.00 -13.41 -4.22
CA ASP A 649 34.06 -12.71 -3.38
C ASP A 649 34.54 -12.65 -1.91
N GLN A 650 35.15 -13.72 -1.36
CA GLN A 650 35.71 -13.72 -0.02
C GLN A 650 36.94 -12.78 0.08
N ALA A 651 37.83 -12.79 -0.91
CA ALA A 651 38.96 -11.88 -0.93
C ALA A 651 38.55 -10.39 -1.03
N ALA A 652 37.44 -10.10 -1.74
CA ALA A 652 36.89 -8.75 -1.81
C ALA A 652 36.32 -8.31 -0.47
N ALA A 653 35.57 -9.18 0.21
CA ALA A 653 34.99 -8.90 1.53
C ALA A 653 36.08 -8.68 2.60
N GLU A 654 37.15 -9.51 2.61
CA GLU A 654 38.30 -9.33 3.51
C GLU A 654 39.03 -7.99 3.25
N ALA A 655 39.10 -7.54 2.00
CA ALA A 655 39.70 -6.26 1.64
C ALA A 655 38.86 -5.05 2.13
N GLU A 656 37.54 -5.12 2.03
CA GLU A 656 36.62 -4.09 2.54
C GLU A 656 36.63 -4.00 4.08
N GLU A 657 36.78 -5.12 4.79
CA GLU A 657 36.90 -5.12 6.26
C GLU A 657 38.26 -4.57 6.75
N ALA A 658 39.27 -4.55 5.89
CA ALA A 658 40.62 -4.07 6.22
C ALA A 658 40.82 -2.56 5.97
N GLU A 659 39.93 -1.90 5.24
CA GLU A 659 39.90 -0.44 5.02
C GLU A 659 39.02 0.29 6.08
#